data_cc90b7142e06bd6c535eb268aff5dd52
#
_entry.id   cc90b7142e06bd6c535eb268aff5dd52
#
_cell.length_a   1.000
_cell.length_b   1.000
_cell.length_c   1.000
_cell.angle_alpha   90.00
_cell.angle_beta   90.00
_cell.angle_gamma   90.00
#
_symmetry.space_group_name_H-M   'P 1'
#
loop_
_entity.id
_entity.type
_entity.pdbx_description
1 polymer ?
#
loop_
_entity_poly.entity_id
_entity_poly.type
_entity_poly.pdbx_seq_one_letter_code
_entity_poly.pdbx_strand_id
1 'polypeptide(L)'
;MKLLILDGNSVINRAYFGIKPLTTRDGLYTHAIYGFLNILEKMEKEEQPDAIAVAFDLHGPTFRHLQYDGYKATRHGMDEELAMQMPVMKDVLRAMNIPIYECQGWEADDVIGTVGRICSNNGWECVIVTGDKDSLQLIDENVHVKLVKTKAGQTTATLYTEEVFKEEYGFEPKRLIDLKALMGDSSDNIPGVKGIGEKTAKTLLQKFGTLDGVYENLADPAIKPKQRENLTNFKDNAYMSYDLATIRCEAPIDFEPRDAIVMPYNRPALYALFQRLEFVRLIDKYGLRGAEEEMPKAAKKFAALPRCDEMPAGGLPCAVYIAPDGTLGVAWDKGVCTMTPLEVQMACDCLLGRLDCVCHDVKATMHRLDEMGLCYGKFAFDTALAAYDLNPSQSDYPVSKLATNFLGTSVDDGDAAACAEALWHLRPVLEEELEKNGMMKLYQEIEFPLCDVLYRMEVAGIDIDREQLVQFGQMLSERIADCESLIFGYADGPFNINSTKQLGELLFDKLGLPPVKKTKTGYSTNADVLEKLKNNHPIIPAIMDYRMLTKLKSTYADGLLKQIGSDGRIHTTFQNLVTATGRLSSTEPNLQNIPVRTDLGAEIRKMFVPKPGCVLVDADYSQIELRVLAHIAGDETMANAFRNGMDIHTVTASQVFGVEPEQVTSLQRRHAKAVNFGIVYGISEFSLSEDIGVSRYEAKAYIENYLSNYRGVRTYMKKVVEDARNIGYTETMFGRRRYIPELKSSNFNVRSGAERIALNTPIQGTAADLIKLAMIRVDRALTENFPEAKLLLQVHDELIVECPEAIAEEIAALVSREMEAVAELTVPLTAEAKFGKSWYEAK
;
A
#
# COMPACT_ATOMS: atom_id res chain seq x y z
N MET A 1 35.82 22.22 7.91
CA MET A 1 35.08 20.95 8.15
C MET A 1 33.62 21.27 8.35
N LYS A 2 32.74 20.35 7.94
CA LYS A 2 31.28 20.55 7.96
C LYS A 2 30.61 19.53 8.87
N LEU A 3 29.83 19.99 9.85
CA LEU A 3 28.96 19.15 10.69
C LEU A 3 27.52 19.19 10.17
N LEU A 4 26.90 18.05 10.06
CA LEU A 4 25.46 17.89 9.86
C LEU A 4 24.81 17.49 11.20
N ILE A 5 23.94 18.32 11.76
CA ILE A 5 23.16 17.98 12.94
C ILE A 5 21.69 17.88 12.62
N LEU A 6 21.07 16.74 13.00
CA LEU A 6 19.64 16.50 12.77
C LEU A 6 18.86 16.72 14.07
N ASP A 7 17.74 17.42 13.95
CA ASP A 7 16.66 17.42 14.92
C ASP A 7 15.93 16.07 14.84
N GLY A 8 16.29 15.16 15.73
CA GLY A 8 15.81 13.78 15.72
C GLY A 8 14.30 13.67 15.85
N ASN A 9 13.70 14.48 16.75
CA ASN A 9 12.26 14.49 16.98
C ASN A 9 11.49 15.03 15.76
N SER A 10 11.95 16.12 15.21
CA SER A 10 11.31 16.74 14.04
C SER A 10 11.40 15.83 12.81
N VAL A 11 12.57 15.26 12.55
CA VAL A 11 12.82 14.39 11.37
C VAL A 11 12.03 13.09 11.49
N ILE A 12 12.04 12.42 12.67
CA ILE A 12 11.33 11.14 12.85
C ILE A 12 9.80 11.31 12.78
N ASN A 13 9.26 12.40 13.34
CA ASN A 13 7.83 12.73 13.21
C ASN A 13 7.44 12.93 11.74
N ARG A 14 8.26 13.62 10.95
CA ARG A 14 8.00 13.81 9.51
C ARG A 14 8.04 12.49 8.75
N ALA A 15 8.96 11.60 9.10
CA ALA A 15 9.06 10.27 8.54
C ALA A 15 7.80 9.45 8.89
N TYR A 16 7.36 9.48 10.13
CA TYR A 16 6.16 8.80 10.63
C TYR A 16 4.90 9.19 9.87
N PHE A 17 4.62 10.48 9.74
CA PHE A 17 3.44 10.97 9.00
C PHE A 17 3.62 10.98 7.47
N GLY A 18 4.84 10.80 6.97
CA GLY A 18 5.17 10.87 5.55
C GLY A 18 5.11 9.54 4.82
N ILE A 19 5.22 8.42 5.53
CA ILE A 19 5.29 7.06 4.99
C ILE A 19 4.10 6.24 5.50
N LYS A 20 3.59 5.34 4.66
CA LYS A 20 2.56 4.40 5.09
C LYS A 20 3.10 3.50 6.21
N PRO A 21 2.28 3.12 7.19
CA PRO A 21 2.69 2.20 8.24
C PRO A 21 3.33 0.92 7.67
N LEU A 22 4.51 0.58 8.21
CA LEU A 22 5.21 -0.68 7.98
C LEU A 22 5.40 -1.33 9.35
N THR A 23 5.18 -2.64 9.42
CA THR A 23 5.34 -3.42 10.65
C THR A 23 6.15 -4.68 10.35
N THR A 24 6.92 -5.12 11.34
CA THR A 24 7.53 -6.45 11.36
C THR A 24 6.45 -7.50 11.68
N ARG A 25 6.78 -8.79 11.56
CA ARG A 25 5.87 -9.90 11.87
C ARG A 25 5.41 -9.92 13.32
N ASP A 26 6.29 -9.51 14.26
CA ASP A 26 5.99 -9.40 15.68
C ASP A 26 5.25 -8.11 16.06
N GLY A 27 4.85 -7.31 15.06
CA GLY A 27 4.01 -6.12 15.23
C GLY A 27 4.76 -4.84 15.59
N LEU A 28 6.10 -4.81 15.52
CA LEU A 28 6.87 -3.59 15.70
C LEU A 28 6.69 -2.67 14.49
N TYR A 29 6.24 -1.44 14.72
CA TYR A 29 6.20 -0.42 13.67
C TYR A 29 7.61 0.03 13.28
N THR A 30 7.88 0.18 11.98
CA THR A 30 9.24 0.44 11.45
C THR A 30 9.31 1.61 10.47
N HIS A 31 8.18 2.13 9.99
CA HIS A 31 8.13 3.14 8.93
C HIS A 31 8.77 4.47 9.29
N ALA A 32 8.74 4.89 10.58
CA ALA A 32 9.40 6.10 11.00
C ALA A 32 10.93 5.96 10.95
N ILE A 33 11.46 4.80 11.37
CA ILE A 33 12.89 4.49 11.29
C ILE A 33 13.34 4.44 9.82
N TYR A 34 12.58 3.72 8.98
CA TYR A 34 12.87 3.64 7.54
C TYR A 34 12.90 5.01 6.86
N GLY A 35 11.92 5.85 7.17
CA GLY A 35 11.86 7.20 6.63
C GLY A 35 12.94 8.13 7.14
N PHE A 36 13.32 8.01 8.43
CA PHE A 36 14.42 8.75 9.01
C PHE A 36 15.74 8.43 8.29
N LEU A 37 16.04 7.15 8.09
CA LEU A 37 17.25 6.70 7.39
C LEU A 37 17.30 7.20 5.95
N ASN A 38 16.17 7.22 5.24
CA ASN A 38 16.11 7.79 3.89
C ASN A 38 16.33 9.31 3.87
N ILE A 39 15.88 10.04 4.90
CA ILE A 39 16.14 11.49 5.02
C ILE A 39 17.62 11.73 5.35
N LEU A 40 18.17 10.99 6.32
CA LEU A 40 19.58 11.07 6.69
C LEU A 40 20.49 10.86 5.49
N GLU A 41 20.32 9.75 4.78
CA GLU A 41 21.12 9.45 3.59
C GLU A 41 21.02 10.52 2.49
N LYS A 42 19.81 11.06 2.29
CA LYS A 42 19.62 12.16 1.34
C LYS A 42 20.43 13.39 1.75
N MET A 43 20.41 13.74 3.04
CA MET A 43 21.15 14.89 3.57
C MET A 43 22.66 14.66 3.50
N GLU A 44 23.14 13.45 3.82
CA GLU A 44 24.55 13.07 3.65
C GLU A 44 25.03 13.24 2.20
N LYS A 45 24.23 12.77 1.24
CA LYS A 45 24.58 12.91 -0.20
C LYS A 45 24.59 14.35 -0.69
N GLU A 46 23.67 15.18 -0.20
CA GLU A 46 23.56 16.57 -0.62
C GLU A 46 24.63 17.46 0.03
N GLU A 47 24.92 17.24 1.32
CA GLU A 47 25.81 18.09 2.10
C GLU A 47 27.25 17.59 2.19
N GLN A 48 27.49 16.29 1.99
CA GLN A 48 28.81 15.64 2.11
C GLN A 48 29.55 16.03 3.41
N PRO A 49 28.94 15.81 4.59
CA PRO A 49 29.50 16.28 5.86
C PRO A 49 30.72 15.47 6.28
N ASP A 50 31.68 16.13 6.99
CA ASP A 50 32.79 15.47 7.65
C ASP A 50 32.39 14.83 8.98
N ALA A 51 31.29 15.34 9.61
CA ALA A 51 30.78 14.92 10.90
C ALA A 51 29.24 14.93 10.92
N ILE A 52 28.62 14.00 11.68
CA ILE A 52 27.16 13.87 11.81
C ILE A 52 26.80 13.66 13.27
N ALA A 53 25.75 14.36 13.73
CA ALA A 53 25.18 14.21 15.06
C ALA A 53 23.64 14.27 15.01
N VAL A 54 22.96 13.72 16.02
CA VAL A 54 21.51 13.81 16.16
C VAL A 54 21.16 14.26 17.57
N ALA A 55 20.26 15.23 17.70
CA ALA A 55 19.73 15.68 18.98
C ALA A 55 18.30 15.16 19.19
N PHE A 56 17.96 14.71 20.41
CA PHE A 56 16.62 14.30 20.79
C PHE A 56 16.17 15.00 22.09
N ASP A 57 14.84 15.20 22.20
CA ASP A 57 14.22 15.60 23.46
C ASP A 57 14.21 14.44 24.46
N LEU A 58 14.45 14.76 25.74
CA LEU A 58 14.20 13.85 26.84
C LEU A 58 12.80 14.09 27.43
N HIS A 59 12.22 13.01 27.95
CA HIS A 59 10.92 13.11 28.63
C HIS A 59 11.06 13.88 29.95
N GLY A 60 10.24 14.89 30.15
CA GLY A 60 10.17 15.65 31.38
C GLY A 60 9.98 17.14 31.17
N PRO A 61 9.72 17.91 32.23
CA PRO A 61 9.56 19.35 32.15
C PRO A 61 10.91 20.01 31.82
N THR A 62 10.89 20.98 30.90
CA THR A 62 12.03 21.84 30.61
C THR A 62 11.93 23.15 31.39
N PHE A 63 12.99 23.99 31.38
CA PHE A 63 12.96 25.29 32.04
C PHE A 63 11.80 26.17 31.57
N ARG A 64 11.34 26.02 30.29
CA ARG A 64 10.20 26.77 29.74
C ARG A 64 8.87 26.35 30.39
N HIS A 65 8.69 25.07 30.70
CA HIS A 65 7.53 24.59 31.46
C HIS A 65 7.51 25.12 32.91
N LEU A 66 8.69 25.30 33.52
CA LEU A 66 8.79 25.88 34.85
C LEU A 66 8.50 27.38 34.87
N GLN A 67 8.74 28.05 33.74
CA GLN A 67 8.53 29.48 33.56
C GLN A 67 7.09 29.86 33.20
N TYR A 68 6.41 29.01 32.44
CA TYR A 68 5.06 29.23 31.96
C TYR A 68 4.26 27.91 31.88
N ASP A 69 3.29 27.73 32.79
CA ASP A 69 2.46 26.50 32.86
C ASP A 69 1.67 26.20 31.57
N GLY A 70 1.40 27.23 30.78
CA GLY A 70 0.71 27.11 29.49
C GLY A 70 1.59 26.61 28.36
N TYR A 71 2.92 26.53 28.52
CA TYR A 71 3.83 26.15 27.44
C TYR A 71 3.58 24.75 26.95
N LYS A 72 3.35 24.58 25.63
CA LYS A 72 3.03 23.30 24.95
C LYS A 72 1.84 22.53 25.54
N ALA A 73 0.99 23.17 26.40
CA ALA A 73 -0.14 22.50 27.09
C ALA A 73 -1.22 21.96 26.13
N THR A 74 -1.26 22.44 24.88
CA THR A 74 -2.18 21.99 23.84
C THR A 74 -1.64 20.85 22.98
N ARG A 75 -0.37 20.47 23.14
CA ARG A 75 0.22 19.34 22.38
C ARG A 75 -0.30 18.01 22.90
N HIS A 76 -0.73 17.15 22.01
CA HIS A 76 -1.00 15.74 22.30
C HIS A 76 0.33 15.01 22.51
N GLY A 77 0.32 13.96 23.36
CA GLY A 77 1.48 13.08 23.54
C GLY A 77 1.89 12.40 22.22
N MET A 78 3.08 11.82 22.23
CA MET A 78 3.59 11.03 21.10
C MET A 78 2.70 9.79 20.89
N ASP A 79 2.35 9.49 19.61
CA ASP A 79 1.60 8.28 19.27
C ASP A 79 2.36 7.03 19.72
N GLU A 80 1.65 6.03 20.26
CA GLU A 80 2.27 4.81 20.80
C GLU A 80 3.12 4.09 19.76
N GLU A 81 2.66 4.07 18.51
CA GLU A 81 3.36 3.46 17.36
C GLU A 81 4.69 4.18 17.04
N LEU A 82 4.80 5.46 17.29
CA LEU A 82 6.05 6.20 17.18
C LEU A 82 6.93 6.00 18.41
N ALA A 83 6.33 6.02 19.61
CA ALA A 83 7.04 5.86 20.87
C ALA A 83 7.82 4.54 20.94
N MET A 84 7.25 3.44 20.40
CA MET A 84 7.96 2.15 20.37
C MET A 84 9.12 2.11 19.37
N GLN A 85 9.14 2.99 18.36
CA GLN A 85 10.24 3.08 17.39
C GLN A 85 11.43 3.90 17.91
N MET A 86 11.23 4.83 18.85
CA MET A 86 12.27 5.73 19.36
C MET A 86 13.50 5.01 19.93
N PRO A 87 13.36 4.02 20.84
CA PRO A 87 14.51 3.30 21.38
C PRO A 87 15.30 2.59 20.28
N VAL A 88 14.58 1.94 19.35
CA VAL A 88 15.20 1.18 18.25
C VAL A 88 15.92 2.12 17.29
N MET A 89 15.35 3.31 17.01
CA MET A 89 16.01 4.33 16.19
C MET A 89 17.36 4.74 16.79
N LYS A 90 17.38 4.98 18.11
CA LYS A 90 18.61 5.32 18.81
C LYS A 90 19.65 4.18 18.75
N ASP A 91 19.22 2.92 18.84
CA ASP A 91 20.12 1.76 18.67
C ASP A 91 20.68 1.68 17.25
N VAL A 92 19.88 1.98 16.23
CA VAL A 92 20.34 2.06 14.83
C VAL A 92 21.40 3.16 14.69
N LEU A 93 21.16 4.36 15.22
CA LEU A 93 22.15 5.46 15.18
C LEU A 93 23.45 5.10 15.89
N ARG A 94 23.39 4.44 17.05
CA ARG A 94 24.58 3.92 17.75
C ARG A 94 25.33 2.89 16.92
N ALA A 95 24.64 1.97 16.27
CA ALA A 95 25.25 1.00 15.35
C ALA A 95 25.87 1.67 14.12
N MET A 96 25.33 2.82 13.70
CA MET A 96 25.90 3.66 12.64
C MET A 96 27.10 4.51 13.11
N ASN A 97 27.48 4.44 14.39
CA ASN A 97 28.49 5.30 15.04
C ASN A 97 28.15 6.80 14.93
N ILE A 98 26.83 7.15 14.94
CA ILE A 98 26.36 8.53 14.97
C ILE A 98 26.05 8.92 16.42
N PRO A 99 26.75 9.92 17.00
CA PRO A 99 26.51 10.35 18.37
C PRO A 99 25.12 11.00 18.53
N ILE A 100 24.53 10.73 19.69
CA ILE A 100 23.22 11.24 20.07
C ILE A 100 23.41 12.18 21.27
N TYR A 101 22.84 13.39 21.15
CA TYR A 101 22.89 14.39 22.20
C TYR A 101 21.51 14.66 22.79
N GLU A 102 21.43 14.59 24.11
CA GLU A 102 20.21 14.77 24.90
C GLU A 102 20.58 15.48 26.21
N CYS A 103 19.75 16.42 26.67
CA CYS A 103 20.04 17.14 27.91
C CYS A 103 18.78 17.26 28.77
N GLN A 104 18.83 16.76 30.00
CA GLN A 104 17.72 16.84 30.95
C GLN A 104 17.36 18.29 31.30
N GLY A 105 16.06 18.64 31.16
CA GLY A 105 15.55 19.96 31.44
C GLY A 105 15.74 21.00 30.30
N TRP A 106 16.32 20.56 29.16
CA TRP A 106 16.51 21.33 27.94
C TRP A 106 15.80 20.69 26.79
N GLU A 107 15.48 21.45 25.75
CA GLU A 107 14.88 20.94 24.53
C GLU A 107 15.95 20.61 23.48
N ALA A 108 15.64 19.75 22.53
CA ALA A 108 16.54 19.38 21.43
C ALA A 108 17.01 20.63 20.65
N ASP A 109 16.15 21.63 20.47
CA ASP A 109 16.50 22.90 19.83
C ASP A 109 17.62 23.66 20.55
N ASP A 110 17.60 23.65 21.89
CA ASP A 110 18.65 24.29 22.70
C ASP A 110 19.99 23.53 22.58
N VAL A 111 19.92 22.19 22.52
CA VAL A 111 21.07 21.32 22.27
C VAL A 111 21.66 21.62 20.89
N ILE A 112 20.82 21.69 19.86
CA ILE A 112 21.20 22.02 18.48
C ILE A 112 21.82 23.42 18.40
N GLY A 113 21.20 24.40 19.07
CA GLY A 113 21.73 25.76 19.14
C GLY A 113 23.10 25.82 19.82
N THR A 114 23.29 25.02 20.88
CA THR A 114 24.58 24.92 21.57
C THR A 114 25.66 24.30 20.67
N VAL A 115 25.33 23.21 19.99
CA VAL A 115 26.22 22.55 19.00
C VAL A 115 26.59 23.52 17.87
N GLY A 116 25.60 24.21 17.29
CA GLY A 116 25.83 25.21 16.23
C GLY A 116 26.80 26.32 16.66
N ARG A 117 26.58 26.89 17.87
CA ARG A 117 27.47 27.89 18.45
C ARG A 117 28.90 27.35 18.68
N ILE A 118 29.03 26.13 19.19
CA ILE A 118 30.37 25.53 19.40
C ILE A 118 31.08 25.35 18.04
N CYS A 119 30.39 24.88 17.02
CA CYS A 119 30.89 24.71 15.66
C CYS A 119 31.36 26.05 15.09
N SER A 120 30.50 27.07 15.12
CA SER A 120 30.84 28.42 14.63
C SER A 120 32.07 29.01 15.31
N ASN A 121 32.15 28.88 16.66
CA ASN A 121 33.31 29.34 17.45
C ASN A 121 34.61 28.61 17.11
N ASN A 122 34.54 27.34 16.65
CA ASN A 122 35.69 26.54 16.25
C ASN A 122 36.00 26.62 14.73
N GLY A 123 35.30 27.50 13.99
CA GLY A 123 35.49 27.65 12.53
C GLY A 123 35.01 26.48 11.70
N TRP A 124 34.03 25.74 12.20
CA TRP A 124 33.32 24.67 11.47
C TRP A 124 32.04 25.23 10.87
N GLU A 125 31.72 24.78 9.65
CA GLU A 125 30.38 24.94 9.07
C GLU A 125 29.43 23.95 9.76
N CYS A 126 28.22 24.41 10.14
CA CYS A 126 27.20 23.59 10.75
C CYS A 126 25.91 23.69 9.95
N VAL A 127 25.38 22.57 9.46
CA VAL A 127 24.09 22.48 8.78
C VAL A 127 23.10 21.79 9.70
N ILE A 128 22.09 22.52 10.16
CA ILE A 128 21.00 22.04 10.99
C ILE A 128 19.88 21.50 10.10
N VAL A 129 19.56 20.23 10.22
CA VAL A 129 18.45 19.59 9.49
C VAL A 129 17.25 19.46 10.41
N THR A 130 16.21 20.23 10.16
CA THR A 130 14.98 20.23 10.95
C THR A 130 13.77 20.51 10.07
N GLY A 131 12.59 20.26 10.56
CA GLY A 131 11.35 20.75 9.97
C GLY A 131 10.77 21.93 10.73
N ASP A 132 11.41 22.37 11.81
CA ASP A 132 10.97 23.50 12.60
C ASP A 132 11.59 24.81 12.08
N LYS A 133 10.73 25.82 11.91
CA LYS A 133 11.17 27.15 11.46
C LYS A 133 11.84 27.96 12.57
N ASP A 134 11.66 27.56 13.81
CA ASP A 134 12.20 28.28 14.95
C ASP A 134 13.74 28.23 14.96
N SER A 135 14.30 27.13 14.47
CA SER A 135 15.74 26.96 14.29
C SER A 135 16.35 27.96 13.31
N LEU A 136 15.54 28.67 12.48
CA LEU A 136 16.05 29.73 11.58
C LEU A 136 16.68 30.91 12.37
N GLN A 137 16.35 31.09 13.66
CA GLN A 137 16.98 32.09 14.52
C GLN A 137 18.48 31.85 14.79
N LEU A 138 18.92 30.58 14.54
CA LEU A 138 20.29 30.11 14.80
C LEU A 138 21.24 30.38 13.62
N ILE A 139 20.74 30.82 12.49
CA ILE A 139 21.55 31.10 11.29
C ILE A 139 22.56 32.23 11.58
N ASP A 140 23.83 31.96 11.27
CA ASP A 140 24.92 32.89 11.26
C ASP A 140 25.88 32.66 10.07
N GLU A 141 27.07 33.25 10.09
CA GLU A 141 28.06 33.09 9.02
C GLU A 141 28.48 31.62 8.77
N ASN A 142 28.50 30.79 9.80
CA ASN A 142 28.92 29.37 9.75
C ASN A 142 27.79 28.37 10.03
N VAL A 143 26.63 28.83 10.48
CA VAL A 143 25.48 28.01 10.82
C VAL A 143 24.36 28.21 9.82
N HIS A 144 23.98 27.18 9.12
CA HIS A 144 22.89 27.15 8.13
C HIS A 144 21.78 26.21 8.54
N VAL A 145 20.54 26.48 8.12
CA VAL A 145 19.39 25.63 8.45
C VAL A 145 18.79 25.05 7.17
N LYS A 146 18.71 23.72 7.12
CA LYS A 146 18.06 22.98 6.05
C LYS A 146 16.69 22.52 6.49
N LEU A 147 15.65 23.25 6.04
CA LEU A 147 14.26 22.93 6.37
C LEU A 147 13.72 21.80 5.52
N VAL A 148 13.40 20.69 6.19
CA VAL A 148 12.87 19.47 5.56
C VAL A 148 11.34 19.53 5.55
N LYS A 149 10.74 19.19 4.41
CA LYS A 149 9.29 19.01 4.23
C LYS A 149 9.03 17.67 3.57
N THR A 150 8.29 16.78 4.23
CA THR A 150 7.85 15.50 3.64
C THR A 150 6.38 15.57 3.26
N LYS A 151 6.03 15.16 2.04
CA LYS A 151 4.68 15.18 1.54
C LYS A 151 4.46 14.02 0.58
N ALA A 152 3.49 13.14 0.90
CA ALA A 152 3.17 11.95 0.10
C ALA A 152 4.40 11.07 -0.20
N GLY A 153 5.27 10.84 0.80
CA GLY A 153 6.49 10.04 0.67
C GLY A 153 7.67 10.73 -0.03
N GLN A 154 7.49 11.96 -0.53
CA GLN A 154 8.59 12.76 -1.11
C GLN A 154 9.10 13.80 -0.10
N THR A 155 10.41 13.76 0.13
CA THR A 155 11.09 14.73 0.99
C THR A 155 11.80 15.78 0.13
N THR A 156 11.45 17.06 0.37
CA THR A 156 12.15 18.23 -0.16
C THR A 156 12.85 18.97 0.97
N ALA A 157 14.01 19.54 0.70
CA ALA A 157 14.76 20.32 1.66
C ALA A 157 15.13 21.67 1.03
N THR A 158 15.05 22.72 1.81
CA THR A 158 15.44 24.08 1.41
C THR A 158 16.53 24.56 2.37
N LEU A 159 17.67 24.94 1.84
CA LEU A 159 18.77 25.51 2.62
C LEU A 159 18.54 27.02 2.83
N TYR A 160 18.59 27.44 4.09
CA TYR A 160 18.55 28.84 4.51
C TYR A 160 19.92 29.25 4.99
N THR A 161 20.53 30.18 4.23
CA THR A 161 21.68 30.95 4.65
C THR A 161 21.19 32.31 5.17
N GLU A 162 22.09 33.12 5.69
CA GLU A 162 21.77 34.50 6.16
C GLU A 162 21.16 35.33 5.03
N GLU A 163 21.70 35.23 3.80
CA GLU A 163 21.22 35.96 2.63
C GLU A 163 19.80 35.53 2.26
N VAL A 164 19.55 34.21 2.14
CA VAL A 164 18.23 33.65 1.78
C VAL A 164 17.18 34.04 2.81
N PHE A 165 17.54 34.00 4.10
CA PHE A 165 16.64 34.46 5.16
C PHE A 165 16.32 35.94 5.05
N LYS A 166 17.33 36.82 4.87
CA LYS A 166 17.13 38.26 4.71
C LYS A 166 16.27 38.62 3.50
N GLU A 167 16.42 37.92 2.39
CA GLU A 167 15.57 38.11 1.21
C GLU A 167 14.10 37.78 1.50
N GLU A 168 13.83 36.71 2.24
CA GLU A 168 12.45 36.27 2.54
C GLU A 168 11.78 37.08 3.65
N TYR A 169 12.53 37.41 4.72
CA TYR A 169 11.98 38.01 5.93
C TYR A 169 12.19 39.54 6.00
N GLY A 170 13.24 40.06 5.35
CA GLY A 170 13.55 41.50 5.34
C GLY A 170 14.24 42.01 6.62
N PHE A 171 14.81 41.10 7.44
CA PHE A 171 15.58 41.40 8.65
C PHE A 171 16.53 40.24 8.98
N GLU A 172 17.41 40.45 9.96
CA GLU A 172 18.40 39.44 10.40
C GLU A 172 17.75 38.20 11.02
N PRO A 173 18.33 36.99 10.88
CA PRO A 173 17.77 35.73 11.42
C PRO A 173 17.42 35.80 12.91
N LYS A 174 18.26 36.38 13.72
CA LYS A 174 18.06 36.53 15.17
C LYS A 174 16.79 37.35 15.51
N ARG A 175 16.26 38.18 14.58
CA ARG A 175 15.01 38.92 14.76
C ARG A 175 13.75 38.06 14.63
N LEU A 176 13.90 36.78 14.30
CA LEU A 176 12.80 35.82 14.36
C LEU A 176 12.24 35.67 15.78
N ILE A 177 13.07 35.82 16.80
CA ILE A 177 12.67 35.85 18.22
C ILE A 177 11.73 37.04 18.47
N ASP A 178 12.09 38.22 18.01
CA ASP A 178 11.27 39.45 18.13
C ASP A 178 9.92 39.28 17.39
N LEU A 179 9.93 38.61 16.23
CA LEU A 179 8.72 38.31 15.47
C LEU A 179 7.78 37.40 16.29
N LYS A 180 8.30 36.34 16.87
CA LYS A 180 7.55 35.41 17.72
C LYS A 180 7.06 36.09 19.02
N ALA A 181 7.86 36.96 19.61
CA ALA A 181 7.48 37.77 20.78
C ALA A 181 6.24 38.63 20.50
N LEU A 182 6.15 39.22 19.32
CA LEU A 182 5.00 40.04 18.93
C LEU A 182 3.78 39.23 18.51
N MET A 183 3.96 38.20 17.66
CA MET A 183 2.82 37.49 17.08
C MET A 183 2.32 36.30 17.94
N GLY A 184 3.16 35.81 18.85
CA GLY A 184 2.95 34.56 19.57
C GLY A 184 3.21 33.32 18.69
N ASP A 185 3.01 32.13 19.28
CA ASP A 185 3.02 30.87 18.60
C ASP A 185 1.91 29.95 19.12
N SER A 186 0.97 29.63 18.23
CA SER A 186 -0.16 28.75 18.60
C SER A 186 0.23 27.29 18.76
N SER A 187 1.34 26.83 18.12
CA SER A 187 1.81 25.46 18.23
C SER A 187 2.43 25.15 19.60
N ASP A 188 3.09 26.16 20.19
CA ASP A 188 3.71 26.05 21.50
C ASP A 188 2.93 26.78 22.61
N ASN A 189 1.75 27.27 22.24
CA ASN A 189 0.88 28.06 23.12
C ASN A 189 1.57 29.30 23.74
N ILE A 190 2.42 29.95 22.94
CA ILE A 190 3.08 31.21 23.29
C ILE A 190 2.14 32.37 22.97
N PRO A 191 1.77 33.22 23.95
CA PRO A 191 0.64 34.16 23.80
C PRO A 191 0.86 35.32 22.84
N GLY A 192 2.07 35.85 22.75
CA GLY A 192 2.38 37.10 22.00
C GLY A 192 1.54 38.29 22.42
N VAL A 193 1.42 39.30 21.54
CA VAL A 193 0.59 40.48 21.71
C VAL A 193 -0.76 40.24 21.01
N LYS A 194 -1.84 40.22 21.77
CA LYS A 194 -3.20 39.99 21.24
C LYS A 194 -3.53 40.98 20.09
N GLY A 195 -3.89 40.41 18.93
CA GLY A 195 -4.26 41.22 17.75
C GLY A 195 -3.07 41.69 16.88
N ILE A 196 -1.84 41.27 17.18
CA ILE A 196 -0.66 41.45 16.31
C ILE A 196 -0.40 40.08 15.65
N GLY A 197 -0.71 39.98 14.37
CA GLY A 197 -0.37 38.78 13.57
C GLY A 197 0.93 38.97 12.78
N GLU A 198 1.40 37.91 12.13
CA GLU A 198 2.68 37.81 11.42
C GLU A 198 2.94 39.00 10.50
N LYS A 199 2.00 39.39 9.64
CA LYS A 199 2.15 40.50 8.71
C LYS A 199 2.39 41.84 9.43
N THR A 200 1.70 42.08 10.52
CA THR A 200 1.87 43.32 11.31
C THR A 200 3.20 43.31 12.06
N ALA A 201 3.53 42.18 12.70
CA ALA A 201 4.80 42.01 13.43
C ALA A 201 5.99 42.19 12.47
N LYS A 202 5.98 41.56 11.28
CA LYS A 202 7.00 41.78 10.23
C LYS A 202 7.16 43.25 9.86
N THR A 203 6.06 43.97 9.60
CA THR A 203 6.09 45.40 9.24
C THR A 203 6.69 46.26 10.37
N LEU A 204 6.37 45.94 11.62
CA LEU A 204 6.91 46.65 12.77
C LEU A 204 8.41 46.43 12.92
N LEU A 205 8.87 45.20 12.79
CA LEU A 205 10.29 44.84 12.89
C LEU A 205 11.12 45.40 11.73
N GLN A 206 10.59 45.37 10.51
CA GLN A 206 11.25 45.98 9.35
C GLN A 206 11.47 47.49 9.54
N LYS A 207 10.57 48.15 10.29
CA LYS A 207 10.67 49.60 10.55
C LYS A 207 11.50 49.97 11.81
N PHE A 208 11.29 49.20 12.91
CA PHE A 208 11.86 49.56 14.21
C PHE A 208 12.99 48.60 14.66
N GLY A 209 13.29 47.58 13.91
CA GLY A 209 14.42 46.65 14.08
C GLY A 209 14.24 45.62 15.15
N THR A 210 13.81 45.94 16.34
CA THR A 210 13.73 45.05 17.49
C THR A 210 12.43 45.21 18.27
N LEU A 211 12.13 44.26 19.16
CA LEU A 211 11.01 44.35 20.11
C LEU A 211 11.12 45.66 20.94
N ASP A 212 12.32 45.93 21.49
CA ASP A 212 12.57 47.16 22.24
C ASP A 212 12.35 48.42 21.37
N GLY A 213 12.87 48.41 20.13
CA GLY A 213 12.64 49.50 19.19
C GLY A 213 11.16 49.75 18.86
N VAL A 214 10.32 48.71 18.83
CA VAL A 214 8.85 48.86 18.71
C VAL A 214 8.29 49.56 19.96
N TYR A 215 8.70 49.17 21.17
CA TYR A 215 8.21 49.74 22.41
C TYR A 215 8.70 51.18 22.66
N GLU A 216 9.91 51.51 22.24
CA GLU A 216 10.47 52.84 22.31
C GLU A 216 9.75 53.82 21.38
N ASN A 217 9.20 53.30 20.27
CA ASN A 217 8.53 54.10 19.24
C ASN A 217 7.00 53.95 19.20
N LEU A 218 6.36 53.61 20.32
CA LEU A 218 4.89 53.41 20.40
C LEU A 218 4.07 54.63 19.91
N ALA A 219 4.65 55.86 19.98
CA ALA A 219 4.01 57.09 19.53
C ALA A 219 4.07 57.27 17.99
N ASP A 220 4.89 56.54 17.28
CA ASP A 220 5.03 56.65 15.82
C ASP A 220 3.69 56.45 15.08
N PRO A 221 3.36 57.31 14.08
CA PRO A 221 2.14 57.23 13.31
C PRO A 221 1.93 55.90 12.55
N ALA A 222 2.99 55.17 12.29
CA ALA A 222 2.89 53.84 11.65
C ALA A 222 2.23 52.79 12.56
N ILE A 223 2.24 52.98 13.89
CA ILE A 223 1.56 52.13 14.86
C ILE A 223 0.13 52.67 15.04
N LYS A 224 -0.84 51.94 14.47
CA LYS A 224 -2.28 52.31 14.57
C LYS A 224 -2.75 52.41 16.01
N PRO A 225 -3.75 53.26 16.34
CA PRO A 225 -4.20 53.44 17.75
C PRO A 225 -4.55 52.11 18.46
N LYS A 226 -5.23 51.19 17.77
CA LYS A 226 -5.58 49.88 18.35
C LYS A 226 -4.37 48.94 18.55
N GLN A 227 -3.40 49.03 17.66
CA GLN A 227 -2.13 48.29 17.82
C GLN A 227 -1.32 48.82 19.01
N ARG A 228 -1.26 50.14 19.16
CA ARG A 228 -0.59 50.82 20.30
C ARG A 228 -1.25 50.37 21.62
N GLU A 229 -2.57 50.42 21.69
CA GLU A 229 -3.31 49.96 22.88
C GLU A 229 -2.96 48.51 23.21
N ASN A 230 -3.01 47.61 22.22
CA ASN A 230 -2.68 46.20 22.41
C ASN A 230 -1.21 46.00 22.83
N LEU A 231 -0.24 46.64 22.18
CA LEU A 231 1.16 46.58 22.55
C LEU A 231 1.37 47.04 24.00
N THR A 232 0.72 48.16 24.42
CA THR A 232 0.80 48.64 25.81
C THR A 232 0.19 47.66 26.79
N ASN A 233 -1.00 47.10 26.52
CA ASN A 233 -1.71 46.23 27.44
C ASN A 233 -1.10 44.83 27.58
N PHE A 234 -0.41 44.33 26.57
CA PHE A 234 0.19 43.00 26.52
C PHE A 234 1.73 43.06 26.48
N LYS A 235 2.34 44.10 27.03
CA LYS A 235 3.80 44.29 27.06
C LYS A 235 4.50 43.12 27.76
N ASP A 236 4.02 42.72 28.94
CA ASP A 236 4.62 41.61 29.70
C ASP A 236 4.50 40.27 28.94
N ASN A 237 3.39 40.07 28.24
CA ASN A 237 3.23 38.87 27.39
C ASN A 237 4.25 38.83 26.25
N ALA A 238 4.57 40.01 25.65
CA ALA A 238 5.56 40.09 24.57
C ALA A 238 6.94 39.69 25.05
N TYR A 239 7.39 40.23 26.22
CA TYR A 239 8.70 39.88 26.77
C TYR A 239 8.78 38.45 27.29
N MET A 240 7.71 37.93 27.91
CA MET A 240 7.62 36.52 28.26
C MET A 240 7.72 35.66 27.00
N SER A 241 6.97 36.01 25.94
CA SER A 241 7.01 35.30 24.65
C SER A 241 8.38 35.38 23.98
N TYR A 242 9.10 36.48 24.12
CA TYR A 242 10.50 36.62 23.65
C TYR A 242 11.40 35.59 24.33
N ASP A 243 11.32 35.47 25.66
CA ASP A 243 12.16 34.52 26.42
C ASP A 243 11.78 33.05 26.09
N LEU A 244 10.48 32.73 25.99
CA LEU A 244 10.00 31.39 25.62
C LEU A 244 10.39 30.96 24.21
N ALA A 245 10.38 31.90 23.24
CA ALA A 245 10.73 31.64 21.85
C ALA A 245 12.25 31.63 21.60
N THR A 246 13.07 32.09 22.56
CA THR A 246 14.52 32.10 22.42
C THR A 246 15.11 30.71 22.58
N ILE A 247 15.81 30.21 21.56
CA ILE A 247 16.64 29.01 21.66
C ILE A 247 17.92 29.40 22.41
N ARG A 248 18.14 28.77 23.56
CA ARG A 248 19.31 29.00 24.40
C ARG A 248 20.46 28.10 23.92
N CYS A 249 21.60 28.71 23.64
CA CYS A 249 22.77 28.04 23.08
C CYS A 249 23.83 27.69 24.13
N GLU A 250 23.46 27.45 25.38
CA GLU A 250 24.33 27.10 26.52
C GLU A 250 23.89 25.84 27.30
N ALA A 251 23.25 24.88 26.59
CA ALA A 251 22.90 23.61 27.18
C ALA A 251 24.17 22.90 27.73
N PRO A 252 24.14 22.35 28.95
CA PRO A 252 25.31 21.73 29.57
C PRO A 252 25.56 20.32 28.99
N ILE A 253 25.98 20.31 27.72
CA ILE A 253 26.33 19.07 26.98
C ILE A 253 27.85 18.98 26.85
N ASP A 254 28.38 17.76 26.89
CA ASP A 254 29.78 17.46 26.59
C ASP A 254 29.89 17.17 25.09
N PHE A 255 30.26 18.17 24.29
CA PHE A 255 30.33 18.09 22.83
C PHE A 255 31.60 18.80 22.31
N GLU A 256 32.39 18.06 21.57
CA GLU A 256 33.39 18.59 20.67
C GLU A 256 33.09 18.21 19.23
N PRO A 257 33.25 19.10 18.22
CA PRO A 257 32.94 18.78 16.83
C PRO A 257 33.65 17.53 16.28
N ARG A 258 34.84 17.21 16.82
CA ARG A 258 35.62 16.05 16.43
C ARG A 258 35.04 14.71 16.90
N ASP A 259 34.18 14.71 17.93
CA ASP A 259 33.54 13.49 18.43
C ASP A 259 32.45 12.97 17.48
N ALA A 260 31.98 13.84 16.59
CA ALA A 260 30.97 13.54 15.61
C ALA A 260 31.51 13.19 14.20
N ILE A 261 32.83 13.10 14.04
CA ILE A 261 33.44 12.71 12.74
C ILE A 261 32.87 11.37 12.29
N VAL A 262 32.48 11.30 11.00
CA VAL A 262 31.90 10.09 10.40
C VAL A 262 32.87 8.91 10.51
N MET A 263 32.44 7.86 11.17
CA MET A 263 33.18 6.63 11.40
C MET A 263 32.51 5.47 10.64
N PRO A 264 33.28 4.42 10.25
CA PRO A 264 32.69 3.21 9.69
C PRO A 264 31.62 2.62 10.63
N TYR A 265 30.54 2.10 10.07
CA TYR A 265 29.46 1.49 10.84
C TYR A 265 29.94 0.26 11.63
N ASN A 266 29.31 -0.01 12.79
CA ASN A 266 29.39 -1.32 13.43
C ASN A 266 28.52 -2.29 12.61
N ARG A 267 29.14 -2.87 11.56
CA ARG A 267 28.46 -3.70 10.54
C ARG A 267 27.65 -4.84 11.15
N PRO A 268 28.17 -5.68 12.08
CA PRO A 268 27.39 -6.74 12.71
C PRO A 268 26.17 -6.24 13.48
N ALA A 269 26.35 -5.20 14.29
CA ALA A 269 25.23 -4.65 15.07
C ALA A 269 24.14 -4.04 14.19
N LEU A 270 24.55 -3.29 13.15
CA LEU A 270 23.63 -2.68 12.19
C LEU A 270 22.89 -3.73 11.36
N TYR A 271 23.57 -4.79 10.95
CA TYR A 271 22.98 -5.93 10.25
C TYR A 271 21.91 -6.61 11.11
N ALA A 272 22.22 -6.91 12.39
CA ALA A 272 21.25 -7.53 13.30
C ALA A 272 20.01 -6.66 13.53
N LEU A 273 20.17 -5.33 13.63
CA LEU A 273 19.05 -4.40 13.76
C LEU A 273 18.22 -4.36 12.47
N PHE A 274 18.86 -4.30 11.29
CA PHE A 274 18.12 -4.30 10.01
C PHE A 274 17.41 -5.61 9.75
N GLN A 275 17.99 -6.76 10.18
CA GLN A 275 17.28 -8.04 10.16
C GLN A 275 16.01 -7.97 11.05
N ARG A 276 16.13 -7.54 12.32
CA ARG A 276 14.98 -7.40 13.23
C ARG A 276 13.91 -6.48 12.68
N LEU A 277 14.30 -5.41 11.97
CA LEU A 277 13.40 -4.44 11.36
C LEU A 277 12.86 -4.87 9.98
N GLU A 278 13.29 -6.02 9.48
CA GLU A 278 12.98 -6.55 8.14
C GLU A 278 13.39 -5.60 6.99
N PHE A 279 14.48 -4.85 7.16
CA PHE A 279 14.99 -3.87 6.21
C PHE A 279 15.95 -4.47 5.18
N VAL A 280 15.52 -5.50 4.46
CA VAL A 280 16.38 -6.23 3.51
C VAL A 280 17.05 -5.31 2.48
N ARG A 281 16.29 -4.35 1.92
CA ARG A 281 16.83 -3.38 0.96
C ARG A 281 17.91 -2.47 1.55
N LEU A 282 17.82 -2.15 2.84
CA LEU A 282 18.85 -1.35 3.50
C LEU A 282 20.10 -2.18 3.81
N ILE A 283 19.97 -3.48 4.07
CA ILE A 283 21.13 -4.40 4.19
C ILE A 283 21.98 -4.32 2.93
N ASP A 284 21.37 -4.39 1.75
CA ASP A 284 22.09 -4.27 0.47
C ASP A 284 22.68 -2.89 0.25
N LYS A 285 21.86 -1.87 0.48
CA LYS A 285 22.20 -0.47 0.25
C LYS A 285 23.37 0.02 1.11
N TYR A 286 23.44 -0.46 2.37
CA TYR A 286 24.54 -0.14 3.30
C TYR A 286 25.72 -1.13 3.20
N GLY A 287 25.68 -2.06 2.23
CA GLY A 287 26.77 -3.02 1.98
C GLY A 287 27.00 -3.98 3.15
N LEU A 288 25.94 -4.37 3.87
CA LEU A 288 26.02 -5.19 5.07
C LEU A 288 26.01 -6.70 4.79
N ARG A 289 25.86 -7.14 3.53
CA ARG A 289 25.96 -8.58 3.21
C ARG A 289 27.31 -9.12 3.66
N GLY A 290 27.31 -10.30 4.28
CA GLY A 290 28.49 -10.92 4.88
C GLY A 290 28.85 -10.41 6.28
N ALA A 291 28.16 -9.39 6.82
CA ALA A 291 28.39 -8.92 8.19
C ALA A 291 27.99 -9.96 9.26
N GLU A 292 27.15 -10.94 8.90
CA GLU A 292 26.83 -12.10 9.73
C GLU A 292 28.04 -12.98 10.06
N GLU A 293 29.07 -13.01 9.20
CA GLU A 293 30.33 -13.76 9.44
C GLU A 293 31.20 -13.07 10.51
N GLU A 294 31.04 -11.76 10.69
CA GLU A 294 31.72 -10.93 11.69
C GLU A 294 31.04 -10.99 13.07
N MET A 295 29.80 -11.52 13.15
CA MET A 295 29.09 -11.69 14.42
C MET A 295 29.76 -12.78 15.29
N PRO A 296 29.80 -12.63 16.64
CA PRO A 296 30.11 -13.76 17.50
C PRO A 296 29.16 -14.89 17.15
N LYS A 297 29.67 -16.04 16.73
CA LYS A 297 28.90 -17.19 16.25
C LYS A 297 27.80 -17.57 17.25
N ALA A 298 26.63 -16.94 17.11
CA ALA A 298 25.39 -17.63 17.43
C ALA A 298 25.34 -18.81 16.48
N ALA A 299 25.25 -20.03 17.01
CA ALA A 299 25.29 -21.25 16.21
C ALA A 299 24.40 -21.05 14.97
N LYS A 300 24.94 -21.17 13.76
CA LYS A 300 24.16 -21.23 12.52
C LYS A 300 23.08 -22.26 12.78
N LYS A 301 21.80 -21.87 12.67
CA LYS A 301 20.66 -22.74 12.94
C LYS A 301 20.67 -23.95 12.00
N PHE A 302 21.42 -23.84 10.90
CA PHE A 302 21.59 -24.87 9.88
C PHE A 302 23.05 -24.95 9.43
N ALA A 303 23.57 -26.19 9.21
CA ALA A 303 24.89 -26.41 8.67
C ALA A 303 24.89 -26.13 7.17
N ALA A 304 25.90 -25.43 6.66
CA ALA A 304 26.09 -25.22 5.23
C ALA A 304 26.28 -26.55 4.51
N LEU A 305 25.65 -26.71 3.35
CA LEU A 305 25.77 -27.89 2.52
C LEU A 305 27.09 -27.87 1.73
N PRO A 306 27.79 -28.99 1.57
CA PRO A 306 28.99 -29.04 0.75
C PRO A 306 28.66 -28.78 -0.73
N ARG A 307 29.54 -28.07 -1.44
CA ARG A 307 29.44 -27.92 -2.90
C ARG A 307 29.84 -29.23 -3.57
N CYS A 308 29.07 -29.69 -4.54
CA CYS A 308 29.29 -30.92 -5.31
C CYS A 308 29.27 -30.60 -6.80
N ASP A 309 30.09 -31.35 -7.57
CA ASP A 309 30.15 -31.20 -9.03
C ASP A 309 29.08 -32.04 -9.76
N GLU A 310 28.49 -33.03 -9.09
CA GLU A 310 27.54 -33.95 -9.67
C GLU A 310 26.19 -33.91 -8.92
N MET A 311 25.10 -34.00 -9.65
CA MET A 311 23.75 -34.14 -9.10
C MET A 311 23.54 -35.50 -8.40
N PRO A 312 22.71 -35.53 -7.34
CA PRO A 312 22.37 -36.79 -6.71
C PRO A 312 21.55 -37.67 -7.67
N ALA A 313 21.65 -38.97 -7.52
CA ALA A 313 20.86 -39.94 -8.27
C ALA A 313 19.36 -39.68 -8.11
N GLY A 314 18.54 -39.99 -9.14
CA GLY A 314 17.10 -39.75 -9.14
C GLY A 314 16.37 -40.34 -7.94
N GLY A 315 15.22 -39.77 -7.56
CA GLY A 315 14.36 -40.24 -6.48
C GLY A 315 14.60 -39.67 -5.09
N LEU A 316 15.64 -38.88 -4.87
CA LEU A 316 15.90 -38.21 -3.57
C LEU A 316 15.14 -36.87 -3.49
N PRO A 317 14.63 -36.47 -2.29
CA PRO A 317 14.12 -35.12 -2.07
C PRO A 317 15.20 -34.07 -2.40
N CYS A 318 14.79 -32.97 -3.01
CA CYS A 318 15.68 -31.87 -3.35
C CYS A 318 14.96 -30.52 -3.33
N ALA A 319 15.74 -29.43 -3.27
CA ALA A 319 15.27 -28.10 -3.54
C ALA A 319 15.86 -27.58 -4.84
N VAL A 320 15.06 -26.91 -5.66
CA VAL A 320 15.51 -26.38 -6.96
C VAL A 320 15.21 -24.89 -7.06
N TYR A 321 16.13 -24.16 -7.64
CA TYR A 321 15.98 -22.74 -7.92
C TYR A 321 16.61 -22.39 -9.27
N ILE A 322 15.89 -21.63 -10.08
CA ILE A 322 16.37 -21.15 -11.38
C ILE A 322 16.69 -19.66 -11.23
N ALA A 323 17.96 -19.31 -11.27
CA ALA A 323 18.42 -17.93 -11.21
C ALA A 323 18.02 -17.13 -12.47
N PRO A 324 18.03 -15.78 -12.43
CA PRO A 324 17.63 -14.94 -13.57
C PRO A 324 18.39 -15.21 -14.86
N ASP A 325 19.66 -15.66 -14.79
CA ASP A 325 20.50 -16.02 -15.94
C ASP A 325 20.21 -17.42 -16.52
N GLY A 326 19.27 -18.17 -15.92
CA GLY A 326 18.91 -19.53 -16.31
C GLY A 326 19.75 -20.62 -15.62
N THR A 327 20.70 -20.27 -14.76
CA THR A 327 21.45 -21.26 -13.97
C THR A 327 20.54 -21.97 -12.99
N LEU A 328 20.55 -23.30 -12.97
CA LEU A 328 19.80 -24.13 -12.04
C LEU A 328 20.64 -24.48 -10.82
N GLY A 329 20.19 -24.17 -9.63
CA GLY A 329 20.70 -24.65 -8.37
C GLY A 329 19.89 -25.85 -7.87
N VAL A 330 20.56 -26.89 -7.35
CA VAL A 330 19.93 -28.07 -6.76
C VAL A 330 20.59 -28.36 -5.41
N ALA A 331 19.79 -28.42 -4.35
CA ALA A 331 20.24 -28.77 -3.00
C ALA A 331 19.53 -30.03 -2.49
N TRP A 332 20.23 -30.86 -1.72
CA TRP A 332 19.73 -32.08 -1.08
C TRP A 332 20.45 -32.33 0.26
N ASP A 333 20.13 -33.39 0.95
CA ASP A 333 20.66 -33.69 2.30
C ASP A 333 22.18 -33.72 2.41
N LYS A 334 22.91 -33.99 1.31
CA LYS A 334 24.39 -34.18 1.29
C LYS A 334 25.14 -33.11 0.55
N GLY A 335 24.47 -32.18 -0.16
CA GLY A 335 25.19 -31.18 -0.91
C GLY A 335 24.34 -30.25 -1.75
N VAL A 336 25.01 -29.34 -2.42
CA VAL A 336 24.39 -28.39 -3.38
C VAL A 336 25.27 -28.32 -4.65
N CYS A 337 24.65 -28.33 -5.81
CA CYS A 337 25.34 -28.13 -7.09
C CYS A 337 24.61 -27.09 -7.95
N THR A 338 25.32 -26.61 -8.99
CA THR A 338 24.75 -25.76 -10.04
C THR A 338 24.95 -26.35 -11.40
N MET A 339 24.05 -26.04 -12.32
CA MET A 339 24.07 -26.43 -13.72
C MET A 339 23.79 -25.22 -14.59
N THR A 340 24.60 -25.06 -15.63
CA THR A 340 24.34 -24.06 -16.68
C THR A 340 23.09 -24.45 -17.49
N PRO A 341 22.44 -23.53 -18.21
CA PRO A 341 21.28 -23.87 -19.05
C PRO A 341 21.56 -24.98 -20.07
N LEU A 342 22.76 -25.10 -20.58
CA LEU A 342 23.15 -26.15 -21.51
C LEU A 342 23.26 -27.53 -20.81
N GLU A 343 23.85 -27.57 -19.63
CA GLU A 343 23.97 -28.81 -18.83
C GLU A 343 22.59 -29.28 -18.32
N VAL A 344 21.70 -28.36 -17.99
CA VAL A 344 20.32 -28.65 -17.55
C VAL A 344 19.53 -29.38 -18.64
N GLN A 345 19.69 -29.02 -19.92
CA GLN A 345 19.08 -29.75 -21.05
C GLN A 345 19.56 -31.20 -21.15
N MET A 346 20.81 -31.45 -20.79
CA MET A 346 21.41 -32.82 -20.78
C MET A 346 20.98 -33.63 -19.54
N ALA A 347 20.53 -32.97 -18.48
CA ALA A 347 20.19 -33.58 -17.19
C ALA A 347 18.67 -33.65 -16.92
N CYS A 348 17.87 -33.47 -17.96
CA CYS A 348 16.40 -33.49 -17.92
C CYS A 348 15.83 -34.69 -17.14
N ASP A 349 16.41 -35.90 -17.33
CA ASP A 349 16.02 -37.11 -16.61
C ASP A 349 16.22 -37.04 -15.09
N CYS A 350 17.06 -36.14 -14.61
CA CYS A 350 17.30 -35.95 -13.17
C CYS A 350 16.14 -35.24 -12.45
N LEU A 351 15.36 -34.42 -13.15
CA LEU A 351 14.19 -33.72 -12.60
C LEU A 351 12.90 -34.54 -12.78
N LEU A 352 12.86 -35.42 -13.80
CA LEU A 352 11.79 -36.38 -14.03
C LEU A 352 11.79 -37.45 -12.94
N GLY A 353 10.65 -37.66 -12.29
CA GLY A 353 10.49 -38.70 -11.31
C GLY A 353 10.93 -38.38 -9.88
N ARG A 354 11.33 -37.15 -9.59
CA ARG A 354 11.49 -36.67 -8.21
C ARG A 354 10.14 -36.34 -7.61
N LEU A 355 9.78 -37.08 -6.57
CA LEU A 355 8.46 -36.98 -5.96
C LEU A 355 8.36 -35.92 -4.85
N ASP A 356 9.51 -35.36 -4.41
CA ASP A 356 9.56 -34.43 -3.27
C ASP A 356 10.50 -33.26 -3.58
N CYS A 357 10.13 -32.45 -4.58
CA CYS A 357 10.90 -31.28 -5.03
C CYS A 357 10.36 -29.99 -4.43
N VAL A 358 11.19 -29.25 -3.71
CA VAL A 358 10.90 -27.91 -3.18
C VAL A 358 11.30 -26.87 -4.21
N CYS A 359 10.47 -25.90 -4.45
CA CYS A 359 10.82 -24.75 -5.30
C CYS A 359 10.34 -23.42 -4.69
N HIS A 360 10.55 -22.36 -5.44
CA HIS A 360 10.12 -21.01 -5.09
C HIS A 360 9.30 -20.45 -6.23
N ASP A 361 8.02 -20.12 -5.98
CA ASP A 361 7.02 -19.79 -6.99
C ASP A 361 6.90 -20.93 -8.03
N VAL A 362 6.19 -21.98 -7.65
CA VAL A 362 6.07 -23.22 -8.45
C VAL A 362 5.53 -22.93 -9.84
N LYS A 363 4.56 -22.03 -9.98
CA LYS A 363 3.94 -21.66 -11.25
C LYS A 363 4.95 -20.98 -12.20
N ALA A 364 5.69 -19.98 -11.71
CA ALA A 364 6.75 -19.35 -12.48
C ALA A 364 7.90 -20.33 -12.81
N THR A 365 8.22 -21.23 -11.89
CA THR A 365 9.20 -22.29 -12.11
C THR A 365 8.79 -23.23 -13.24
N MET A 366 7.51 -23.66 -13.30
CA MET A 366 6.99 -24.50 -14.39
C MET A 366 7.09 -23.81 -15.74
N HIS A 367 6.69 -22.54 -15.85
CA HIS A 367 6.84 -21.78 -17.10
C HIS A 367 8.30 -21.69 -17.56
N ARG A 368 9.22 -21.41 -16.65
CA ARG A 368 10.64 -21.32 -17.00
C ARG A 368 11.22 -22.67 -17.44
N LEU A 369 10.84 -23.78 -16.82
CA LEU A 369 11.26 -25.11 -17.24
C LEU A 369 10.71 -25.46 -18.64
N ASP A 370 9.49 -25.11 -18.95
CA ASP A 370 8.90 -25.29 -20.28
C ASP A 370 9.61 -24.44 -21.35
N GLU A 371 9.89 -23.17 -21.06
CA GLU A 371 10.67 -22.30 -21.96
C GLU A 371 12.06 -22.88 -22.26
N MET A 372 12.64 -23.57 -21.30
CA MET A 372 13.92 -24.26 -21.44
C MET A 372 13.79 -25.63 -22.16
N GLY A 373 12.58 -26.09 -22.44
CA GLY A 373 12.29 -27.39 -23.02
C GLY A 373 12.58 -28.58 -22.09
N LEU A 374 12.48 -28.36 -20.76
CA LEU A 374 12.78 -29.35 -19.75
C LEU A 374 11.52 -30.02 -19.23
N CYS A 375 11.58 -31.35 -19.12
CA CYS A 375 10.55 -32.14 -18.45
C CYS A 375 10.78 -32.14 -16.94
N TYR A 376 9.71 -32.09 -16.16
CA TYR A 376 9.77 -32.11 -14.69
C TYR A 376 8.65 -32.97 -14.11
N GLY A 377 8.86 -33.46 -12.88
CA GLY A 377 7.86 -34.21 -12.11
C GLY A 377 6.92 -33.26 -11.34
N LYS A 378 6.32 -33.79 -10.26
CA LYS A 378 5.51 -32.97 -9.36
C LYS A 378 6.38 -32.28 -8.33
N PHE A 379 6.08 -31.01 -8.09
CA PHE A 379 6.62 -30.28 -6.94
C PHE A 379 5.86 -30.72 -5.67
N ALA A 380 6.52 -30.60 -4.52
CA ALA A 380 5.97 -30.98 -3.23
C ALA A 380 5.76 -29.78 -2.30
N PHE A 381 6.48 -28.70 -2.51
CA PHE A 381 6.42 -27.51 -1.67
C PHE A 381 6.87 -26.25 -2.41
N ASP A 382 6.16 -25.15 -2.16
CA ASP A 382 6.48 -23.80 -2.67
C ASP A 382 6.72 -22.85 -1.50
N THR A 383 7.95 -22.34 -1.41
CA THR A 383 8.35 -21.45 -0.31
C THR A 383 7.78 -20.02 -0.42
N ALA A 384 7.55 -19.51 -1.64
CA ALA A 384 6.92 -18.20 -1.85
C ALA A 384 5.45 -18.23 -1.42
N LEU A 385 4.74 -19.29 -1.82
CA LEU A 385 3.33 -19.48 -1.48
C LEU A 385 3.13 -19.68 0.03
N ALA A 386 3.97 -20.50 0.68
CA ALA A 386 3.94 -20.69 2.13
C ALA A 386 4.18 -19.36 2.88
N ALA A 387 5.12 -18.55 2.42
CA ALA A 387 5.40 -17.24 3.02
C ALA A 387 4.25 -16.23 2.78
N TYR A 388 3.60 -16.28 1.63
CA TYR A 388 2.39 -15.51 1.33
C TYR A 388 1.23 -15.88 2.27
N ASP A 389 0.95 -17.18 2.48
CA ASP A 389 -0.10 -17.60 3.39
C ASP A 389 0.17 -17.11 4.81
N LEU A 390 1.42 -17.19 5.28
CA LEU A 390 1.82 -16.69 6.60
C LEU A 390 1.69 -15.17 6.74
N ASN A 391 1.93 -14.38 5.67
CA ASN A 391 1.76 -12.93 5.71
C ASN A 391 1.41 -12.34 4.32
N PRO A 392 0.12 -12.30 3.95
CA PRO A 392 -0.32 -11.81 2.64
C PRO A 392 -0.24 -10.28 2.47
N SER A 393 0.21 -9.54 3.46
CA SER A 393 0.32 -8.08 3.41
C SER A 393 1.67 -7.59 2.85
N GLN A 394 2.61 -8.48 2.56
CA GLN A 394 3.89 -8.13 1.95
C GLN A 394 3.75 -7.88 0.44
N SER A 395 4.62 -7.03 -0.10
CA SER A 395 4.62 -6.70 -1.53
C SER A 395 5.26 -7.76 -2.41
N ASP A 396 6.20 -8.54 -1.86
CA ASP A 396 7.02 -9.54 -2.55
C ASP A 396 7.60 -10.57 -1.57
N TYR A 397 8.03 -11.72 -2.09
CA TYR A 397 8.53 -12.84 -1.31
C TYR A 397 9.85 -13.42 -1.87
N PRO A 398 10.89 -12.61 -2.22
CA PRO A 398 12.13 -13.15 -2.78
C PRO A 398 12.87 -14.07 -1.79
N VAL A 399 13.67 -15.01 -2.29
CA VAL A 399 14.42 -15.98 -1.47
C VAL A 399 15.33 -15.27 -0.46
N SER A 400 15.98 -14.19 -0.87
CA SER A 400 16.83 -13.35 0.00
C SER A 400 16.08 -12.85 1.23
N LYS A 401 14.83 -12.41 1.06
CA LYS A 401 13.97 -11.93 2.16
C LYS A 401 13.52 -13.08 3.07
N LEU A 402 13.14 -14.22 2.49
CA LEU A 402 12.74 -15.38 3.26
C LEU A 402 13.91 -15.97 4.07
N ALA A 403 15.09 -16.08 3.47
CA ALA A 403 16.29 -16.53 4.16
C ALA A 403 16.65 -15.61 5.33
N THR A 404 16.60 -14.30 5.12
CA THR A 404 16.82 -13.32 6.19
C THR A 404 15.81 -13.49 7.32
N ASN A 405 14.51 -13.59 6.98
CA ASN A 405 13.43 -13.59 7.95
C ASN A 405 13.28 -14.89 8.73
N PHE A 406 13.50 -16.04 8.09
CA PHE A 406 13.23 -17.37 8.69
C PHE A 406 14.50 -18.11 9.09
N LEU A 407 15.61 -17.90 8.35
CA LEU A 407 16.88 -18.57 8.63
C LEU A 407 17.92 -17.67 9.31
N GLY A 408 17.73 -16.34 9.26
CA GLY A 408 18.71 -15.37 9.79
C GLY A 408 19.98 -15.28 8.95
N THR A 409 19.92 -15.62 7.66
CA THR A 409 21.06 -15.58 6.73
C THR A 409 20.75 -14.68 5.54
N SER A 410 21.79 -14.06 4.97
CA SER A 410 21.68 -13.27 3.74
C SER A 410 22.03 -14.14 2.53
N VAL A 411 21.18 -14.09 1.52
CA VAL A 411 21.33 -14.81 0.26
C VAL A 411 21.14 -13.84 -0.90
N ASP A 412 21.90 -14.01 -1.98
CA ASP A 412 21.72 -13.27 -3.22
C ASP A 412 20.79 -14.05 -4.15
N ASP A 413 19.67 -13.46 -4.56
CA ASP A 413 18.71 -14.09 -5.48
C ASP A 413 19.33 -14.41 -6.87
N GLY A 414 20.50 -13.87 -7.20
CA GLY A 414 21.31 -14.22 -8.37
C GLY A 414 22.19 -15.47 -8.20
N ASP A 415 22.43 -15.93 -6.96
CA ASP A 415 23.22 -17.16 -6.69
C ASP A 415 22.31 -18.39 -6.62
N ALA A 416 22.25 -19.13 -7.71
CA ALA A 416 21.39 -20.32 -7.83
C ALA A 416 21.64 -21.37 -6.75
N ALA A 417 22.89 -21.61 -6.37
CA ALA A 417 23.22 -22.60 -5.36
C ALA A 417 22.88 -22.13 -3.94
N ALA A 418 23.17 -20.87 -3.62
CA ALA A 418 22.83 -20.32 -2.31
C ALA A 418 21.30 -20.25 -2.12
N CYS A 419 20.54 -19.91 -3.18
CA CYS A 419 19.09 -19.96 -3.16
C CYS A 419 18.56 -21.39 -2.99
N ALA A 420 19.04 -22.37 -3.74
CA ALA A 420 18.61 -23.78 -3.60
C ALA A 420 18.89 -24.31 -2.18
N GLU A 421 20.06 -24.03 -1.61
CA GLU A 421 20.41 -24.35 -0.23
C GLU A 421 19.44 -23.67 0.77
N ALA A 422 19.12 -22.40 0.55
CA ALA A 422 18.16 -21.69 1.38
C ALA A 422 16.76 -22.32 1.31
N LEU A 423 16.29 -22.70 0.12
CA LEU A 423 15.00 -23.39 -0.03
C LEU A 423 14.93 -24.72 0.71
N TRP A 424 16.03 -25.51 0.67
CA TRP A 424 16.15 -26.76 1.41
C TRP A 424 15.94 -26.55 2.92
N HIS A 425 16.52 -25.50 3.47
CA HIS A 425 16.40 -25.18 4.90
C HIS A 425 15.10 -24.43 5.24
N LEU A 426 14.52 -23.67 4.31
CA LEU A 426 13.28 -22.95 4.51
C LEU A 426 12.07 -23.87 4.65
N ARG A 427 12.02 -24.99 3.90
CA ARG A 427 10.87 -25.90 3.90
C ARG A 427 10.44 -26.32 5.32
N PRO A 428 11.28 -26.97 6.14
CA PRO A 428 10.86 -27.45 7.45
C PRO A 428 10.44 -26.29 8.39
N VAL A 429 11.05 -25.13 8.26
CA VAL A 429 10.69 -23.95 9.06
C VAL A 429 9.33 -23.39 8.67
N LEU A 430 9.06 -23.29 7.36
CA LEU A 430 7.77 -22.80 6.85
C LEU A 430 6.64 -23.80 7.12
N GLU A 431 6.90 -25.12 7.01
CA GLU A 431 5.94 -26.17 7.39
C GLU A 431 5.56 -26.05 8.86
N GLU A 432 6.55 -25.92 9.77
CA GLU A 432 6.30 -25.73 11.21
C GLU A 432 5.47 -24.45 11.49
N GLU A 433 5.78 -23.33 10.82
CA GLU A 433 5.02 -22.09 11.00
C GLU A 433 3.59 -22.18 10.43
N LEU A 434 3.37 -22.87 9.31
CA LEU A 434 2.04 -23.12 8.77
C LEU A 434 1.20 -24.00 9.71
N GLU A 435 1.79 -25.06 10.29
CA GLU A 435 1.14 -25.93 11.26
C GLU A 435 0.77 -25.20 12.54
N LYS A 436 1.72 -24.46 13.11
CA LYS A 436 1.54 -23.66 14.33
C LYS A 436 0.44 -22.61 14.18
N ASN A 437 0.28 -22.04 13.00
CA ASN A 437 -0.76 -21.07 12.69
C ASN A 437 -2.07 -21.71 12.21
N GLY A 438 -2.15 -23.05 12.07
CA GLY A 438 -3.34 -23.77 11.58
C GLY A 438 -3.64 -23.56 10.09
N MET A 439 -2.63 -23.16 9.31
CA MET A 439 -2.76 -22.81 7.88
C MET A 439 -2.32 -23.93 6.94
N MET A 440 -1.76 -25.04 7.46
CA MET A 440 -1.27 -26.14 6.63
C MET A 440 -2.37 -26.72 5.73
N LYS A 441 -3.61 -26.81 6.24
CA LYS A 441 -4.75 -27.29 5.45
C LYS A 441 -5.10 -26.35 4.29
N LEU A 442 -5.09 -25.04 4.53
CA LEU A 442 -5.27 -24.01 3.49
C LEU A 442 -4.23 -24.17 2.38
N TYR A 443 -2.96 -24.28 2.79
CA TYR A 443 -1.85 -24.47 1.88
C TYR A 443 -1.99 -25.75 1.03
N GLN A 444 -2.21 -26.89 1.66
CA GLN A 444 -2.21 -28.20 0.99
C GLN A 444 -3.47 -28.47 0.15
N GLU A 445 -4.64 -27.99 0.59
CA GLU A 445 -5.90 -28.30 -0.07
C GLU A 445 -6.35 -27.21 -1.07
N ILE A 446 -5.88 -25.97 -0.91
CA ILE A 446 -6.33 -24.85 -1.73
C ILE A 446 -5.17 -24.20 -2.50
N GLU A 447 -4.19 -23.61 -1.81
CA GLU A 447 -3.23 -22.74 -2.46
C GLU A 447 -2.24 -23.50 -3.36
N PHE A 448 -1.66 -24.56 -2.84
CA PHE A 448 -0.65 -25.32 -3.58
C PHE A 448 -1.23 -26.09 -4.78
N PRO A 449 -2.36 -26.83 -4.68
CA PRO A 449 -2.96 -27.48 -5.84
C PRO A 449 -3.46 -26.50 -6.91
N LEU A 450 -3.84 -25.28 -6.50
CA LEU A 450 -4.28 -24.24 -7.43
C LEU A 450 -3.15 -23.80 -8.40
N CYS A 451 -1.89 -23.87 -8.01
CA CYS A 451 -0.78 -23.47 -8.88
C CYS A 451 -0.74 -24.26 -10.18
N ASP A 452 -1.00 -25.57 -10.13
CA ASP A 452 -1.09 -26.45 -11.31
C ASP A 452 -2.28 -26.04 -12.22
N VAL A 453 -3.40 -25.67 -11.62
CA VAL A 453 -4.59 -25.22 -12.37
C VAL A 453 -4.30 -23.90 -13.08
N LEU A 454 -3.75 -22.93 -12.37
CA LEU A 454 -3.41 -21.63 -12.93
C LEU A 454 -2.38 -21.75 -14.06
N TYR A 455 -1.37 -22.58 -13.88
CA TYR A 455 -0.38 -22.85 -14.93
C TYR A 455 -1.06 -23.40 -16.21
N ARG A 456 -1.95 -24.41 -16.09
CA ARG A 456 -2.68 -24.95 -17.24
C ARG A 456 -3.59 -23.92 -17.92
N MET A 457 -4.24 -23.05 -17.15
CA MET A 457 -5.05 -21.95 -17.68
C MET A 457 -4.19 -20.92 -18.45
N GLU A 458 -3.04 -20.56 -17.90
CA GLU A 458 -2.11 -19.63 -18.55
C GLU A 458 -1.55 -20.18 -19.86
N VAL A 459 -1.18 -21.47 -19.85
CA VAL A 459 -0.71 -22.17 -21.07
C VAL A 459 -1.83 -22.32 -22.10
N ALA A 460 -3.06 -22.63 -21.67
CA ALA A 460 -4.21 -22.76 -22.57
C ALA A 460 -4.56 -21.45 -23.26
N GLY A 461 -4.55 -20.32 -22.54
CA GLY A 461 -4.97 -19.02 -23.06
C GLY A 461 -6.41 -18.98 -23.57
N ILE A 462 -6.85 -17.87 -24.14
CA ILE A 462 -8.17 -17.70 -24.74
C ILE A 462 -8.06 -17.11 -26.17
N ASP A 463 -8.83 -17.64 -27.12
CA ASP A 463 -8.88 -17.09 -28.49
C ASP A 463 -9.54 -15.72 -28.55
N ILE A 464 -9.07 -14.88 -29.46
CA ILE A 464 -9.64 -13.57 -29.73
C ILE A 464 -9.78 -13.33 -31.24
N ASP A 465 -10.93 -12.80 -31.64
CA ASP A 465 -11.15 -12.37 -33.04
C ASP A 465 -10.35 -11.09 -33.34
N ARG A 466 -9.19 -11.31 -33.95
CA ARG A 466 -8.26 -10.21 -34.29
C ARG A 466 -8.87 -9.21 -35.29
N GLU A 467 -9.70 -9.66 -36.23
CA GLU A 467 -10.28 -8.77 -37.23
C GLU A 467 -11.33 -7.85 -36.61
N GLN A 468 -12.22 -8.40 -35.78
CA GLN A 468 -13.17 -7.61 -35.02
C GLN A 468 -12.46 -6.63 -34.07
N LEU A 469 -11.36 -7.04 -33.44
CA LEU A 469 -10.58 -6.18 -32.54
C LEU A 469 -9.97 -4.98 -33.27
N VAL A 470 -9.44 -5.18 -34.50
CA VAL A 470 -8.94 -4.09 -35.36
C VAL A 470 -10.07 -3.14 -35.77
N GLN A 471 -11.22 -3.67 -36.19
CA GLN A 471 -12.40 -2.87 -36.53
C GLN A 471 -12.91 -2.05 -35.35
N PHE A 472 -12.94 -2.65 -34.17
CA PHE A 472 -13.29 -1.96 -32.94
C PHE A 472 -12.33 -0.82 -32.63
N GLY A 473 -11.01 -1.03 -32.78
CA GLY A 473 -9.99 0.01 -32.63
C GLY A 473 -10.15 1.19 -33.59
N GLN A 474 -10.56 0.91 -34.82
CA GLN A 474 -10.86 1.94 -35.85
C GLN A 474 -12.11 2.75 -35.45
N MET A 475 -13.21 2.09 -35.10
CA MET A 475 -14.44 2.73 -34.64
C MET A 475 -14.18 3.63 -33.38
N LEU A 476 -13.37 3.16 -32.44
CA LEU A 476 -12.98 3.98 -31.30
C LEU A 476 -12.17 5.22 -31.72
N SER A 477 -11.26 5.09 -32.70
CA SER A 477 -10.48 6.22 -33.22
C SER A 477 -11.34 7.31 -33.85
N GLU A 478 -12.36 6.91 -34.63
CA GLU A 478 -13.32 7.84 -35.22
C GLU A 478 -14.12 8.60 -34.16
N ARG A 479 -14.67 7.89 -33.18
CA ARG A 479 -15.39 8.51 -32.06
C ARG A 479 -14.52 9.40 -31.17
N ILE A 480 -13.23 9.06 -30.96
CA ILE A 480 -12.26 9.90 -30.25
C ILE A 480 -12.04 11.20 -31.03
N ALA A 481 -11.86 11.15 -32.34
CA ALA A 481 -11.70 12.33 -33.22
C ALA A 481 -12.93 13.25 -33.18
N ASP A 482 -14.14 12.68 -33.15
CA ASP A 482 -15.38 13.44 -32.95
C ASP A 482 -15.40 14.18 -31.61
N CYS A 483 -15.05 13.49 -30.53
CA CYS A 483 -14.94 14.11 -29.20
C CYS A 483 -13.87 15.22 -29.18
N GLU A 484 -12.70 15.00 -29.79
CA GLU A 484 -11.64 16.01 -29.87
C GLU A 484 -12.12 17.26 -30.63
N SER A 485 -12.79 17.08 -31.78
CA SER A 485 -13.35 18.17 -32.57
C SER A 485 -14.35 19.00 -31.77
N LEU A 486 -15.22 18.33 -31.03
CA LEU A 486 -16.20 18.98 -30.14
C LEU A 486 -15.53 19.74 -29.01
N ILE A 487 -14.56 19.13 -28.33
CA ILE A 487 -13.82 19.74 -27.21
C ILE A 487 -13.03 20.95 -27.71
N PHE A 488 -12.33 20.86 -28.85
CA PHE A 488 -11.55 21.95 -29.42
C PHE A 488 -12.44 23.10 -29.92
N GLY A 489 -13.66 22.79 -30.36
CA GLY A 489 -14.66 23.81 -30.69
C GLY A 489 -15.07 24.67 -29.48
N TYR A 490 -15.13 24.08 -28.29
CA TYR A 490 -15.41 24.83 -27.06
C TYR A 490 -14.16 25.52 -26.46
N ALA A 491 -12.97 25.06 -26.84
CA ALA A 491 -11.69 25.56 -26.31
C ALA A 491 -11.05 26.68 -27.15
N ASP A 492 -11.66 27.06 -28.28
CA ASP A 492 -11.12 27.99 -29.30
C ASP A 492 -9.77 27.52 -29.88
N GLY A 493 -9.56 26.20 -29.95
CA GLY A 493 -8.38 25.62 -30.58
C GLY A 493 -7.85 24.37 -29.91
N PRO A 494 -6.85 23.69 -30.51
CA PRO A 494 -6.30 22.45 -30.03
C PRO A 494 -5.44 22.65 -28.76
N PHE A 495 -5.53 21.72 -27.82
CA PHE A 495 -4.70 21.63 -26.63
C PHE A 495 -4.55 20.14 -26.22
N ASN A 496 -3.66 19.84 -25.28
CA ASN A 496 -3.53 18.47 -24.77
C ASN A 496 -4.63 18.15 -23.72
N ILE A 497 -5.70 17.46 -24.14
CA ILE A 497 -6.84 17.09 -23.29
C ILE A 497 -6.42 16.20 -22.11
N ASN A 498 -5.34 15.42 -22.27
CA ASN A 498 -4.79 14.56 -21.22
C ASN A 498 -3.94 15.34 -20.19
N SER A 499 -3.55 16.60 -20.48
CA SER A 499 -2.87 17.46 -19.53
C SER A 499 -3.86 18.00 -18.50
N THR A 500 -3.82 17.48 -17.29
CA THR A 500 -4.68 17.93 -16.18
C THR A 500 -4.55 19.44 -15.90
N LYS A 501 -3.37 20.04 -16.17
CA LYS A 501 -3.11 21.46 -16.04
C LYS A 501 -3.86 22.28 -17.10
N GLN A 502 -3.63 21.97 -18.38
CA GLN A 502 -4.28 22.68 -19.49
C GLN A 502 -5.81 22.53 -19.45
N LEU A 503 -6.29 21.33 -19.11
CA LEU A 503 -7.70 21.08 -18.96
C LEU A 503 -8.28 21.87 -17.76
N GLY A 504 -7.56 21.93 -16.64
CA GLY A 504 -7.99 22.72 -15.49
C GLY A 504 -8.07 24.22 -15.79
N GLU A 505 -7.07 24.79 -16.49
CA GLU A 505 -7.08 26.17 -16.96
C GLU A 505 -8.25 26.46 -17.91
N LEU A 506 -8.55 25.53 -18.84
CA LEU A 506 -9.70 25.65 -19.72
C LEU A 506 -11.02 25.68 -18.95
N LEU A 507 -11.27 24.69 -18.09
CA LEU A 507 -12.56 24.52 -17.41
C LEU A 507 -12.84 25.61 -16.38
N PHE A 508 -11.84 25.97 -15.57
CA PHE A 508 -12.05 26.80 -14.40
C PHE A 508 -11.65 28.28 -14.61
N ASP A 509 -10.64 28.55 -15.44
CA ASP A 509 -10.17 29.91 -15.67
C ASP A 509 -10.78 30.54 -16.97
N LYS A 510 -10.88 29.77 -18.08
CA LYS A 510 -11.48 30.26 -19.33
C LYS A 510 -13.01 30.15 -19.34
N LEU A 511 -13.55 28.96 -19.06
CA LEU A 511 -15.01 28.70 -19.11
C LEU A 511 -15.71 29.10 -17.80
N GLY A 512 -14.97 29.45 -16.74
CA GLY A 512 -15.51 29.97 -15.49
C GLY A 512 -16.36 28.96 -14.70
N LEU A 513 -16.15 27.66 -14.87
CA LEU A 513 -16.88 26.65 -14.13
C LEU A 513 -16.50 26.66 -12.63
N PRO A 514 -17.42 26.33 -11.73
CA PRO A 514 -17.12 26.33 -10.29
C PRO A 514 -16.10 25.23 -9.94
N PRO A 515 -14.96 25.54 -9.31
CA PRO A 515 -13.98 24.52 -8.92
C PRO A 515 -14.51 23.69 -7.75
N VAL A 516 -14.72 22.40 -7.97
CA VAL A 516 -15.18 21.45 -6.95
C VAL A 516 -14.06 21.06 -5.97
N LYS A 517 -12.84 20.90 -6.48
CA LYS A 517 -11.68 20.47 -5.68
C LYS A 517 -10.40 21.07 -6.25
N LYS A 518 -9.60 21.69 -5.38
CA LYS A 518 -8.24 22.14 -5.72
C LYS A 518 -7.20 21.12 -5.23
N THR A 519 -6.18 20.89 -6.04
CA THR A 519 -4.98 20.13 -5.68
C THR A 519 -3.83 21.10 -5.43
N LYS A 520 -2.69 20.61 -4.98
CA LYS A 520 -1.49 21.44 -4.76
C LYS A 520 -0.90 22.01 -6.04
N THR A 521 -1.13 21.33 -7.16
CA THR A 521 -0.60 21.68 -8.49
C THR A 521 -1.64 22.37 -9.38
N GLY A 522 -2.83 22.69 -8.86
CA GLY A 522 -3.90 23.33 -9.61
C GLY A 522 -5.28 22.72 -9.35
N TYR A 523 -6.16 22.80 -10.33
CA TYR A 523 -7.51 22.26 -10.23
C TYR A 523 -7.52 20.72 -10.45
N SER A 524 -8.38 20.02 -9.69
CA SER A 524 -8.64 18.60 -9.96
C SER A 524 -9.61 18.46 -11.14
N THR A 525 -9.27 17.56 -12.07
CA THR A 525 -10.12 17.18 -13.22
C THR A 525 -10.39 15.67 -13.22
N ASN A 526 -10.40 15.02 -12.04
CA ASN A 526 -10.69 13.59 -11.94
C ASN A 526 -12.16 13.28 -12.26
N ALA A 527 -12.50 12.01 -12.41
CA ALA A 527 -13.84 11.56 -12.79
C ALA A 527 -14.94 12.11 -11.86
N ASP A 528 -14.72 12.09 -10.52
CA ASP A 528 -15.70 12.57 -9.53
C ASP A 528 -15.98 14.07 -9.68
N VAL A 529 -14.95 14.87 -10.03
CA VAL A 529 -15.10 16.31 -10.26
C VAL A 529 -15.88 16.56 -11.55
N LEU A 530 -15.56 15.80 -12.61
CA LEU A 530 -16.24 15.93 -13.90
C LEU A 530 -17.70 15.47 -13.78
N GLU A 531 -18.00 14.38 -13.06
CA GLU A 531 -19.37 13.92 -12.86
C GLU A 531 -20.23 14.98 -12.13
N LYS A 532 -19.68 15.65 -11.11
CA LYS A 532 -20.36 16.77 -10.40
C LYS A 532 -20.59 17.98 -11.31
N LEU A 533 -19.78 18.16 -12.36
CA LEU A 533 -19.90 19.25 -13.32
C LEU A 533 -20.67 18.88 -14.61
N LYS A 534 -21.14 17.68 -14.73
CA LYS A 534 -21.73 17.09 -15.95
C LYS A 534 -22.81 17.95 -16.59
N ASN A 535 -23.64 18.59 -15.80
CA ASN A 535 -24.76 19.44 -16.25
C ASN A 535 -24.41 20.93 -16.37
N ASN A 536 -23.17 21.32 -16.04
CA ASN A 536 -22.78 22.74 -16.01
C ASN A 536 -22.33 23.25 -17.39
N HIS A 537 -21.77 22.38 -18.26
CA HIS A 537 -21.32 22.76 -19.58
C HIS A 537 -21.23 21.57 -20.53
N PRO A 538 -21.61 21.68 -21.82
CA PRO A 538 -21.58 20.56 -22.79
C PRO A 538 -20.20 19.96 -23.06
N ILE A 539 -19.11 20.68 -22.76
CA ILE A 539 -17.73 20.17 -22.89
C ILE A 539 -17.47 19.03 -21.91
N ILE A 540 -18.14 19.00 -20.75
CA ILE A 540 -17.84 18.03 -19.67
C ILE A 540 -18.20 16.60 -20.11
N PRO A 541 -19.41 16.30 -20.59
CA PRO A 541 -19.70 14.97 -21.16
C PRO A 541 -18.73 14.58 -22.27
N ALA A 542 -18.37 15.49 -23.17
CA ALA A 542 -17.42 15.21 -24.26
C ALA A 542 -16.02 14.83 -23.72
N ILE A 543 -15.54 15.48 -22.68
CA ILE A 543 -14.26 15.12 -22.02
C ILE A 543 -14.35 13.76 -21.33
N MET A 544 -15.48 13.47 -20.70
CA MET A 544 -15.70 12.17 -20.04
C MET A 544 -15.71 11.03 -21.07
N ASP A 545 -16.43 11.22 -22.19
CA ASP A 545 -16.47 10.27 -23.31
C ASP A 545 -15.10 10.11 -23.95
N TYR A 546 -14.38 11.20 -24.24
CA TYR A 546 -13.02 11.17 -24.74
C TYR A 546 -12.09 10.31 -23.87
N ARG A 547 -12.10 10.53 -22.57
CA ARG A 547 -11.26 9.78 -21.64
C ARG A 547 -11.64 8.29 -21.58
N MET A 548 -12.93 7.99 -21.56
CA MET A 548 -13.44 6.62 -21.59
C MET A 548 -13.01 5.90 -22.86
N LEU A 549 -13.26 6.50 -24.03
CA LEU A 549 -12.92 5.94 -25.34
C LEU A 549 -11.40 5.75 -25.52
N THR A 550 -10.61 6.76 -25.12
CA THR A 550 -9.14 6.69 -25.18
C THR A 550 -8.61 5.56 -24.29
N LYS A 551 -9.15 5.40 -23.10
CA LYS A 551 -8.78 4.30 -22.19
C LYS A 551 -9.18 2.94 -22.78
N LEU A 552 -10.38 2.80 -23.32
CA LEU A 552 -10.83 1.57 -23.98
C LEU A 552 -9.93 1.21 -25.16
N LYS A 553 -9.61 2.19 -26.00
CA LYS A 553 -8.73 1.98 -27.16
C LYS A 553 -7.34 1.54 -26.73
N SER A 554 -6.69 2.31 -25.86
CA SER A 554 -5.31 2.03 -25.46
C SER A 554 -5.17 0.71 -24.69
N THR A 555 -6.13 0.38 -23.81
CA THR A 555 -6.04 -0.81 -22.95
C THR A 555 -6.54 -2.06 -23.65
N TYR A 556 -7.71 -1.99 -24.32
CA TYR A 556 -8.37 -3.20 -24.83
C TYR A 556 -8.25 -3.36 -26.35
N ALA A 557 -8.27 -2.30 -27.16
CA ALA A 557 -8.03 -2.47 -28.59
C ALA A 557 -6.53 -2.63 -28.91
N ASP A 558 -5.74 -1.57 -28.69
CA ASP A 558 -4.32 -1.55 -29.04
C ASP A 558 -3.49 -2.43 -28.08
N GLY A 559 -3.91 -2.53 -26.82
CA GLY A 559 -3.23 -3.32 -25.80
C GLY A 559 -3.33 -4.83 -26.06
N LEU A 560 -4.56 -5.35 -26.30
CA LEU A 560 -4.78 -6.77 -26.56
C LEU A 560 -4.14 -7.22 -27.87
N LEU A 561 -4.18 -6.39 -28.93
CA LEU A 561 -3.53 -6.70 -30.21
C LEU A 561 -2.03 -7.00 -30.08
N LYS A 562 -1.35 -6.36 -29.13
CA LYS A 562 0.09 -6.56 -28.87
C LYS A 562 0.37 -7.83 -28.06
N GLN A 563 -0.62 -8.37 -27.38
CA GLN A 563 -0.51 -9.50 -26.47
C GLN A 563 -1.07 -10.81 -27.06
N ILE A 564 -1.51 -10.79 -28.32
CA ILE A 564 -1.87 -12.01 -29.03
C ILE A 564 -0.60 -12.81 -29.28
N GLY A 565 -0.55 -14.03 -28.76
CA GLY A 565 0.55 -14.95 -28.94
C GLY A 565 0.72 -15.45 -30.38
N SER A 566 1.77 -16.19 -30.64
CA SER A 566 2.06 -16.79 -31.96
C SER A 566 1.02 -17.83 -32.36
N ASP A 567 0.30 -18.39 -31.40
CA ASP A 567 -0.82 -19.35 -31.55
C ASP A 567 -2.17 -18.67 -31.80
N GLY A 568 -2.22 -17.31 -31.76
CA GLY A 568 -3.45 -16.53 -31.93
C GLY A 568 -4.25 -16.30 -30.65
N ARG A 569 -3.77 -16.78 -29.51
CA ARG A 569 -4.46 -16.70 -28.21
C ARG A 569 -3.86 -15.61 -27.32
N ILE A 570 -4.62 -15.20 -26.32
CA ILE A 570 -4.17 -14.30 -25.24
C ILE A 570 -3.90 -15.14 -24.01
N HIS A 571 -2.68 -15.03 -23.48
CA HIS A 571 -2.21 -15.69 -22.29
C HIS A 571 -2.06 -14.67 -21.17
N THR A 572 -3.03 -14.60 -20.28
CA THR A 572 -2.94 -13.75 -19.09
C THR A 572 -2.12 -14.44 -18.01
N THR A 573 -1.47 -13.67 -17.14
CA THR A 573 -0.82 -14.19 -15.93
C THR A 573 -1.72 -13.99 -14.72
N PHE A 574 -2.09 -15.07 -14.02
CA PHE A 574 -2.84 -15.02 -12.77
C PHE A 574 -1.90 -14.81 -11.59
N GLN A 575 -2.08 -13.72 -10.87
CA GLN A 575 -1.30 -13.41 -9.69
C GLN A 575 -1.98 -13.98 -8.43
N ASN A 576 -1.38 -14.98 -7.83
CA ASN A 576 -1.87 -15.66 -6.62
C ASN A 576 -1.15 -15.24 -5.33
N LEU A 577 -0.08 -14.43 -5.41
CA LEU A 577 0.75 -13.97 -4.28
C LEU A 577 0.59 -12.47 -3.97
N VAL A 578 -0.43 -11.78 -4.49
CA VAL A 578 -0.50 -10.30 -4.44
C VAL A 578 -1.58 -9.78 -3.51
N THR A 579 -2.78 -10.35 -3.54
CA THR A 579 -3.92 -9.76 -2.80
C THR A 579 -3.97 -10.23 -1.36
N ALA A 580 -4.18 -9.32 -0.42
CA ALA A 580 -4.27 -9.66 1.00
C ALA A 580 -5.56 -10.40 1.40
N THR A 581 -6.51 -10.56 0.48
CA THR A 581 -7.79 -11.27 0.69
C THR A 581 -7.79 -12.69 0.13
N GLY A 582 -6.72 -13.13 -0.54
CA GLY A 582 -6.70 -14.41 -1.24
C GLY A 582 -7.30 -14.39 -2.65
N ARG A 583 -7.92 -13.29 -3.09
CA ARG A 583 -8.41 -13.18 -4.47
C ARG A 583 -7.27 -13.25 -5.47
N LEU A 584 -7.52 -13.88 -6.62
CA LEU A 584 -6.62 -13.78 -7.76
C LEU A 584 -6.71 -12.38 -8.39
N SER A 585 -5.62 -11.95 -9.00
CA SER A 585 -5.63 -10.84 -9.95
C SER A 585 -4.99 -11.30 -11.26
N SER A 586 -5.28 -10.57 -12.34
CA SER A 586 -4.83 -10.91 -13.69
C SER A 586 -4.00 -9.76 -14.24
N THR A 587 -2.88 -10.07 -14.90
CA THR A 587 -1.97 -9.10 -15.50
C THR A 587 -1.50 -9.57 -16.87
N GLU A 588 -1.13 -8.66 -17.72
CA GLU A 588 -0.51 -8.88 -19.03
C GLU A 588 -1.28 -9.85 -19.96
N PRO A 589 -2.58 -9.57 -20.28
CA PRO A 589 -3.43 -8.44 -19.91
C PRO A 589 -4.28 -8.69 -18.66
N ASN A 590 -4.80 -7.61 -18.02
CA ASN A 590 -5.80 -7.76 -16.98
C ASN A 590 -7.18 -8.03 -17.58
N LEU A 591 -7.57 -9.28 -17.68
CA LEU A 591 -8.86 -9.73 -18.22
C LEU A 591 -10.02 -9.61 -17.22
N GLN A 592 -9.71 -9.47 -15.91
CA GLN A 592 -10.75 -9.32 -14.87
C GLN A 592 -11.37 -7.92 -14.85
N ASN A 593 -10.75 -6.93 -15.51
CA ASN A 593 -11.22 -5.55 -15.53
C ASN A 593 -11.95 -5.15 -16.84
N ILE A 594 -12.30 -6.09 -17.70
CA ILE A 594 -13.09 -5.82 -18.91
C ILE A 594 -14.48 -5.31 -18.49
N PRO A 595 -14.92 -4.12 -18.98
CA PRO A 595 -16.19 -3.54 -18.55
C PRO A 595 -17.37 -4.44 -18.89
N VAL A 596 -18.26 -4.65 -17.91
CA VAL A 596 -19.46 -5.53 -18.11
C VAL A 596 -20.71 -4.71 -18.38
N ARG A 597 -20.80 -3.50 -17.82
CA ARG A 597 -22.05 -2.72 -17.73
C ARG A 597 -22.28 -1.73 -18.88
N THR A 598 -21.33 -1.58 -19.76
CA THR A 598 -21.40 -0.63 -20.88
C THR A 598 -21.56 -1.36 -22.22
N ASP A 599 -22.24 -0.77 -23.18
CA ASP A 599 -22.40 -1.34 -24.52
C ASP A 599 -21.03 -1.62 -25.19
N LEU A 600 -20.06 -0.71 -24.99
CA LEU A 600 -18.70 -0.90 -25.51
C LEU A 600 -17.95 -2.04 -24.80
N GLY A 601 -18.24 -2.28 -23.54
CA GLY A 601 -17.70 -3.44 -22.81
C GLY A 601 -18.28 -4.76 -23.31
N ALA A 602 -19.56 -4.78 -23.63
CA ALA A 602 -20.22 -5.92 -24.28
C ALA A 602 -19.56 -6.25 -25.63
N GLU A 603 -19.24 -5.24 -26.45
CA GLU A 603 -18.53 -5.43 -27.72
C GLU A 603 -17.15 -6.08 -27.52
N ILE A 604 -16.39 -5.69 -26.50
CA ILE A 604 -15.09 -6.31 -26.19
C ILE A 604 -15.27 -7.80 -25.85
N ARG A 605 -16.28 -8.18 -25.08
CA ARG A 605 -16.55 -9.57 -24.72
C ARG A 605 -16.97 -10.45 -25.90
N LYS A 606 -17.59 -9.88 -26.93
CA LYS A 606 -17.93 -10.59 -28.17
C LYS A 606 -16.70 -11.04 -28.96
N MET A 607 -15.57 -10.37 -28.79
CA MET A 607 -14.33 -10.68 -29.51
C MET A 607 -13.58 -11.86 -28.89
N PHE A 608 -13.86 -12.21 -27.63
CA PHE A 608 -13.33 -13.43 -27.01
C PHE A 608 -14.17 -14.61 -27.46
N VAL A 609 -13.59 -15.47 -28.25
CA VAL A 609 -14.25 -16.58 -28.96
C VAL A 609 -13.57 -17.91 -28.62
N PRO A 610 -14.25 -19.05 -28.72
CA PRO A 610 -13.63 -20.37 -28.62
C PRO A 610 -12.92 -20.72 -29.93
N LYS A 611 -12.03 -21.69 -29.89
CA LYS A 611 -11.49 -22.29 -31.12
C LYS A 611 -12.59 -22.89 -31.99
N PRO A 612 -12.35 -23.10 -33.31
CA PRO A 612 -13.31 -23.65 -34.23
C PRO A 612 -13.90 -25.00 -33.77
N GLY A 613 -15.21 -25.14 -33.77
CA GLY A 613 -15.93 -26.35 -33.33
C GLY A 613 -16.19 -26.41 -31.82
N CYS A 614 -15.79 -25.39 -31.09
CA CYS A 614 -16.01 -25.30 -29.64
C CYS A 614 -17.00 -24.18 -29.28
N VAL A 615 -17.34 -24.14 -27.99
CA VAL A 615 -18.09 -23.09 -27.31
C VAL A 615 -17.38 -22.70 -26.03
N LEU A 616 -17.70 -21.51 -25.52
CA LEU A 616 -17.35 -21.09 -24.17
C LEU A 616 -18.52 -21.42 -23.25
N VAL A 617 -18.25 -22.00 -22.10
CA VAL A 617 -19.18 -22.21 -20.98
C VAL A 617 -18.79 -21.24 -19.88
N ASP A 618 -19.69 -20.35 -19.46
CA ASP A 618 -19.52 -19.41 -18.36
C ASP A 618 -20.43 -19.85 -17.22
N ALA A 619 -19.81 -20.08 -16.04
CA ALA A 619 -20.52 -20.47 -14.82
C ALA A 619 -20.25 -19.42 -13.73
N ASP A 620 -21.28 -18.79 -13.22
CA ASP A 620 -21.21 -17.68 -12.26
C ASP A 620 -21.91 -18.03 -10.94
N TYR A 621 -21.27 -17.77 -9.81
CA TYR A 621 -21.89 -17.92 -8.50
C TYR A 621 -22.94 -16.84 -8.24
N SER A 622 -24.14 -17.27 -7.89
CA SER A 622 -25.19 -16.33 -7.49
C SER A 622 -24.96 -15.79 -6.07
N GLN A 623 -24.51 -14.53 -5.97
CA GLN A 623 -24.42 -13.74 -4.73
C GLN A 623 -23.59 -14.43 -3.63
N ILE A 624 -22.44 -14.99 -3.96
CA ILE A 624 -21.61 -15.79 -3.06
C ILE A 624 -21.26 -15.08 -1.76
N GLU A 625 -20.90 -13.79 -1.79
CA GLU A 625 -20.54 -13.03 -0.58
C GLU A 625 -21.69 -12.90 0.41
N LEU A 626 -22.92 -12.73 -0.06
CA LEU A 626 -24.11 -12.65 0.80
C LEU A 626 -24.47 -14.02 1.37
N ARG A 627 -24.27 -15.10 0.63
CA ARG A 627 -24.43 -16.48 1.12
C ARG A 627 -23.40 -16.83 2.19
N VAL A 628 -22.14 -16.44 1.97
CA VAL A 628 -21.08 -16.53 2.96
C VAL A 628 -21.41 -15.72 4.21
N LEU A 629 -21.89 -14.47 4.06
CA LEU A 629 -22.32 -13.65 5.19
C LEU A 629 -23.46 -14.31 5.97
N ALA A 630 -24.48 -14.84 5.30
CA ALA A 630 -25.60 -15.53 5.96
C ALA A 630 -25.13 -16.72 6.80
N HIS A 631 -24.18 -17.51 6.27
CA HIS A 631 -23.59 -18.65 6.94
C HIS A 631 -22.76 -18.23 8.15
N ILE A 632 -21.75 -17.36 7.95
CA ILE A 632 -20.81 -16.94 9.02
C ILE A 632 -21.53 -16.18 10.14
N ALA A 633 -22.49 -15.32 9.79
CA ALA A 633 -23.28 -14.57 10.76
C ALA A 633 -24.33 -15.41 11.49
N GLY A 634 -24.65 -16.60 10.99
CA GLY A 634 -25.74 -17.44 11.49
C GLY A 634 -27.10 -16.71 11.44
N ASP A 635 -27.34 -15.88 10.42
CA ASP A 635 -28.56 -15.11 10.30
C ASP A 635 -29.66 -15.93 9.63
N GLU A 636 -30.61 -16.43 10.46
CA GLU A 636 -31.71 -17.28 9.99
C GLU A 636 -32.66 -16.56 9.02
N THR A 637 -32.86 -15.26 9.13
CA THR A 637 -33.71 -14.50 8.21
C THR A 637 -33.10 -14.50 6.81
N MET A 638 -31.81 -14.23 6.71
CA MET A 638 -31.06 -14.24 5.44
C MET A 638 -30.94 -15.67 4.91
N ALA A 639 -30.62 -16.63 5.78
CA ALA A 639 -30.49 -18.04 5.40
C ALA A 639 -31.79 -18.62 4.84
N ASN A 640 -32.94 -18.31 5.46
CA ASN A 640 -34.25 -18.76 4.98
C ASN A 640 -34.61 -18.16 3.62
N ALA A 641 -34.25 -16.89 3.35
CA ALA A 641 -34.44 -16.29 2.04
C ALA A 641 -33.70 -17.10 0.95
N PHE A 642 -32.44 -17.46 1.18
CA PHE A 642 -31.64 -18.25 0.24
C PHE A 642 -32.13 -19.70 0.10
N ARG A 643 -32.51 -20.38 1.20
CA ARG A 643 -33.06 -21.77 1.16
C ARG A 643 -34.35 -21.84 0.38
N ASN A 644 -35.16 -20.78 0.42
CA ASN A 644 -36.42 -20.73 -0.33
C ASN A 644 -36.25 -20.15 -1.75
N GLY A 645 -35.04 -19.93 -2.23
CA GLY A 645 -34.78 -19.39 -3.58
C GLY A 645 -35.27 -17.97 -3.81
N MET A 646 -35.48 -17.18 -2.74
CA MET A 646 -35.97 -15.81 -2.84
C MET A 646 -34.86 -14.84 -3.28
N ASP A 647 -35.21 -13.84 -4.09
CA ASP A 647 -34.27 -12.76 -4.40
C ASP A 647 -33.98 -11.91 -3.16
N ILE A 648 -32.77 -12.08 -2.61
CA ILE A 648 -32.35 -11.42 -1.38
C ILE A 648 -32.42 -9.89 -1.46
N HIS A 649 -32.25 -9.31 -2.65
CA HIS A 649 -32.36 -7.86 -2.82
C HIS A 649 -33.82 -7.38 -2.73
N THR A 650 -34.75 -8.17 -3.22
CA THR A 650 -36.20 -7.92 -3.07
C THR A 650 -36.64 -8.12 -1.63
N VAL A 651 -36.18 -9.20 -0.96
CA VAL A 651 -36.46 -9.41 0.46
C VAL A 651 -35.92 -8.26 1.32
N THR A 652 -34.69 -7.86 1.08
CA THR A 652 -34.08 -6.71 1.79
C THR A 652 -34.87 -5.42 1.52
N ALA A 653 -35.27 -5.15 0.27
CA ALA A 653 -36.05 -3.98 -0.08
C ALA A 653 -37.41 -3.97 0.66
N SER A 654 -38.13 -5.09 0.64
CA SER A 654 -39.39 -5.26 1.39
C SER A 654 -39.22 -4.90 2.87
N GLN A 655 -38.17 -5.40 3.51
CA GLN A 655 -37.88 -5.18 4.92
C GLN A 655 -37.43 -3.74 5.23
N VAL A 656 -36.55 -3.17 4.40
CA VAL A 656 -35.99 -1.83 4.62
C VAL A 656 -37.01 -0.73 4.38
N PHE A 657 -37.86 -0.91 3.37
CA PHE A 657 -38.87 0.08 2.97
C PHE A 657 -40.25 -0.19 3.56
N GLY A 658 -40.48 -1.37 4.19
CA GLY A 658 -41.75 -1.75 4.82
C GLY A 658 -42.88 -1.96 3.81
N VAL A 659 -42.56 -2.57 2.65
CA VAL A 659 -43.53 -2.87 1.58
C VAL A 659 -43.56 -4.37 1.31
N GLU A 660 -44.69 -4.89 0.78
CA GLU A 660 -44.78 -6.30 0.40
C GLU A 660 -43.79 -6.63 -0.75
N PRO A 661 -43.19 -7.85 -0.84
CA PRO A 661 -42.24 -8.21 -1.85
C PRO A 661 -42.68 -7.92 -3.29
N GLU A 662 -43.99 -8.13 -3.59
CA GLU A 662 -44.57 -7.91 -4.90
C GLU A 662 -44.74 -6.41 -5.25
N GLN A 663 -44.64 -5.54 -4.25
CA GLN A 663 -44.76 -4.07 -4.40
C GLN A 663 -43.40 -3.40 -4.49
N VAL A 664 -42.29 -4.15 -4.34
CA VAL A 664 -40.94 -3.61 -4.43
C VAL A 664 -40.65 -3.08 -5.84
N THR A 665 -40.40 -1.78 -5.93
CA THR A 665 -40.03 -1.14 -7.19
C THR A 665 -38.57 -1.46 -7.59
N SER A 666 -38.30 -1.35 -8.89
CA SER A 666 -36.90 -1.53 -9.40
C SER A 666 -35.90 -0.58 -8.74
N LEU A 667 -36.33 0.63 -8.37
CA LEU A 667 -35.51 1.60 -7.65
C LEU A 667 -35.21 1.14 -6.21
N GLN A 668 -36.21 0.68 -5.48
CA GLN A 668 -36.06 0.17 -4.11
C GLN A 668 -35.16 -1.08 -4.10
N ARG A 669 -35.36 -2.00 -5.05
CA ARG A 669 -34.48 -3.18 -5.20
C ARG A 669 -33.02 -2.78 -5.48
N ARG A 670 -32.80 -1.75 -6.31
CA ARG A 670 -31.45 -1.22 -6.58
C ARG A 670 -30.82 -0.60 -5.36
N HIS A 671 -31.58 0.18 -4.57
CA HIS A 671 -31.12 0.73 -3.30
C HIS A 671 -30.81 -0.37 -2.29
N ALA A 672 -31.66 -1.39 -2.17
CA ALA A 672 -31.41 -2.53 -1.30
C ALA A 672 -30.16 -3.33 -1.72
N LYS A 673 -29.91 -3.46 -3.03
CA LYS A 673 -28.67 -4.05 -3.55
C LYS A 673 -27.44 -3.26 -3.08
N ALA A 674 -27.48 -1.93 -3.15
CA ALA A 674 -26.40 -1.08 -2.65
C ALA A 674 -26.22 -1.21 -1.12
N VAL A 675 -27.31 -1.32 -0.36
CA VAL A 675 -27.26 -1.56 1.09
C VAL A 675 -26.66 -2.94 1.39
N ASN A 676 -27.12 -4.01 0.74
CA ASN A 676 -26.59 -5.37 0.94
C ASN A 676 -25.07 -5.45 0.74
N PHE A 677 -24.56 -4.94 -0.40
CA PHE A 677 -23.13 -4.91 -0.65
C PHE A 677 -22.40 -3.92 0.24
N GLY A 678 -22.99 -2.75 0.48
CA GLY A 678 -22.43 -1.74 1.35
C GLY A 678 -22.18 -2.25 2.78
N ILE A 679 -23.11 -3.03 3.34
CA ILE A 679 -22.95 -3.61 4.68
C ILE A 679 -21.78 -4.60 4.73
N VAL A 680 -21.62 -5.46 3.71
CA VAL A 680 -20.46 -6.38 3.59
C VAL A 680 -19.13 -5.61 3.64
N TYR A 681 -19.10 -4.42 3.03
CA TYR A 681 -17.90 -3.57 2.96
C TYR A 681 -17.79 -2.53 4.09
N GLY A 682 -18.71 -2.55 5.07
CA GLY A 682 -18.71 -1.60 6.19
C GLY A 682 -18.96 -0.16 5.76
N ILE A 683 -19.94 0.05 4.86
CA ILE A 683 -20.28 1.38 4.32
C ILE A 683 -20.78 2.34 5.40
N SER A 684 -20.38 3.62 5.31
CA SER A 684 -20.89 4.69 6.15
C SER A 684 -22.20 5.27 5.57
N GLU A 685 -23.01 5.92 6.43
CA GLU A 685 -24.20 6.63 5.98
C GLU A 685 -23.86 7.73 4.96
N PHE A 686 -22.68 8.33 5.03
CA PHE A 686 -22.22 9.33 4.06
C PHE A 686 -21.98 8.70 2.69
N SER A 687 -21.19 7.61 2.62
CA SER A 687 -20.91 6.94 1.35
C SER A 687 -22.17 6.36 0.72
N LEU A 688 -23.05 5.72 1.52
CA LEU A 688 -24.32 5.20 1.02
C LEU A 688 -25.22 6.29 0.46
N SER A 689 -25.28 7.46 1.13
CA SER A 689 -26.11 8.59 0.67
C SER A 689 -25.64 9.13 -0.69
N GLU A 690 -24.33 9.17 -0.95
CA GLU A 690 -23.77 9.55 -2.26
C GLU A 690 -24.05 8.48 -3.32
N ASP A 691 -23.88 7.18 -2.99
CA ASP A 691 -24.04 6.07 -3.93
C ASP A 691 -25.46 5.92 -4.49
N ILE A 692 -26.46 6.15 -3.64
CA ILE A 692 -27.87 5.96 -4.04
C ILE A 692 -28.66 7.28 -4.19
N GLY A 693 -28.02 8.43 -3.96
CA GLY A 693 -28.61 9.75 -4.20
C GLY A 693 -29.71 10.14 -3.19
N VAL A 694 -29.58 9.71 -1.92
CA VAL A 694 -30.52 10.04 -0.84
C VAL A 694 -29.86 10.90 0.23
N SER A 695 -30.66 11.46 1.16
CA SER A 695 -30.11 12.19 2.30
C SER A 695 -29.33 11.25 3.25
N ARG A 696 -28.37 11.81 4.00
CA ARG A 696 -27.63 11.05 5.02
C ARG A 696 -28.56 10.46 6.09
N TYR A 697 -29.65 11.15 6.40
CA TYR A 697 -30.66 10.67 7.36
C TYR A 697 -31.35 9.41 6.84
N GLU A 698 -31.76 9.40 5.58
CA GLU A 698 -32.40 8.24 4.93
C GLU A 698 -31.40 7.07 4.82
N ALA A 699 -30.16 7.34 4.39
CA ALA A 699 -29.12 6.32 4.31
C ALA A 699 -28.86 5.67 5.68
N LYS A 700 -28.82 6.47 6.75
CA LYS A 700 -28.69 5.96 8.12
C LYS A 700 -29.88 5.10 8.51
N ALA A 701 -31.12 5.53 8.20
CA ALA A 701 -32.33 4.76 8.48
C ALA A 701 -32.31 3.42 7.73
N TYR A 702 -31.85 3.38 6.48
CA TYR A 702 -31.74 2.13 5.71
C TYR A 702 -30.74 1.15 6.33
N ILE A 703 -29.57 1.62 6.78
CA ILE A 703 -28.58 0.79 7.49
C ILE A 703 -29.16 0.26 8.81
N GLU A 704 -29.82 1.11 9.61
CA GLU A 704 -30.41 0.72 10.89
C GLU A 704 -31.57 -0.28 10.70
N ASN A 705 -32.44 -0.09 9.73
CA ASN A 705 -33.53 -1.02 9.38
C ASN A 705 -32.95 -2.38 8.93
N TYR A 706 -31.94 -2.37 8.06
CA TYR A 706 -31.24 -3.58 7.63
C TYR A 706 -30.71 -4.37 8.83
N LEU A 707 -29.92 -3.73 9.68
CA LEU A 707 -29.30 -4.37 10.86
C LEU A 707 -30.34 -4.78 11.94
N SER A 708 -31.52 -4.20 11.93
CA SER A 708 -32.61 -4.58 12.83
C SER A 708 -33.32 -5.85 12.36
N ASN A 709 -33.42 -6.04 11.04
CA ASN A 709 -34.00 -7.22 10.42
C ASN A 709 -33.01 -8.40 10.39
N TYR A 710 -31.74 -8.13 10.10
CA TYR A 710 -30.66 -9.13 10.06
C TYR A 710 -29.84 -9.07 11.36
N ARG A 711 -30.41 -9.60 12.45
CA ARG A 711 -29.80 -9.53 13.79
C ARG A 711 -28.50 -10.33 13.91
N GLY A 712 -28.41 -11.46 13.21
CA GLY A 712 -27.17 -12.28 13.13
C GLY A 712 -26.04 -11.47 12.54
N VAL A 713 -26.28 -10.78 11.41
CA VAL A 713 -25.31 -9.89 10.77
C VAL A 713 -24.86 -8.78 11.72
N ARG A 714 -25.80 -8.12 12.44
CA ARG A 714 -25.45 -7.08 13.43
C ARG A 714 -24.54 -7.59 14.53
N THR A 715 -24.84 -8.78 15.04
CA THR A 715 -24.03 -9.41 16.10
C THR A 715 -22.63 -9.78 15.59
N TYR A 716 -22.57 -10.39 14.40
CA TYR A 716 -21.33 -10.75 13.72
C TYR A 716 -20.42 -9.53 13.51
N MET A 717 -20.96 -8.44 12.95
CA MET A 717 -20.17 -7.22 12.69
C MET A 717 -19.49 -6.66 13.95
N LYS A 718 -20.16 -6.68 15.10
CA LYS A 718 -19.55 -6.24 16.35
C LYS A 718 -18.47 -7.21 16.82
N LYS A 719 -18.81 -8.51 16.82
CA LYS A 719 -17.96 -9.57 17.33
C LYS A 719 -16.66 -9.67 16.53
N VAL A 720 -16.71 -9.67 15.19
CA VAL A 720 -15.51 -9.87 14.36
C VAL A 720 -14.49 -8.73 14.54
N VAL A 721 -14.96 -7.48 14.73
CA VAL A 721 -14.07 -6.34 15.00
C VAL A 721 -13.46 -6.44 16.40
N GLU A 722 -14.25 -6.83 17.40
CA GLU A 722 -13.77 -7.02 18.77
C GLU A 722 -12.76 -8.17 18.86
N ASP A 723 -13.08 -9.31 18.27
CA ASP A 723 -12.18 -10.47 18.22
C ASP A 723 -10.88 -10.09 17.49
N ALA A 724 -10.95 -9.49 16.31
CA ALA A 724 -9.77 -9.06 15.55
C ALA A 724 -8.90 -8.04 16.31
N ARG A 725 -9.51 -7.14 17.10
CA ARG A 725 -8.76 -6.19 17.95
C ARG A 725 -8.01 -6.89 19.08
N ASN A 726 -8.58 -7.97 19.63
CA ASN A 726 -7.97 -8.74 20.73
C ASN A 726 -6.84 -9.65 20.22
N ILE A 727 -7.07 -10.38 19.13
CA ILE A 727 -6.11 -11.38 18.61
C ILE A 727 -5.12 -10.81 17.57
N GLY A 728 -5.40 -9.63 17.00
CA GLY A 728 -4.52 -8.94 16.04
C GLY A 728 -4.74 -9.30 14.56
N TYR A 729 -5.63 -10.23 14.25
CA TYR A 729 -5.94 -10.65 12.88
C TYR A 729 -7.42 -11.03 12.73
N THR A 730 -7.83 -11.23 11.49
CA THR A 730 -9.09 -11.86 11.13
C THR A 730 -8.83 -13.04 10.20
N GLU A 731 -9.74 -14.02 10.16
CA GLU A 731 -9.54 -15.24 9.35
C GLU A 731 -10.79 -15.65 8.56
N THR A 732 -10.59 -16.37 7.44
CA THR A 732 -11.65 -17.00 6.65
C THR A 732 -12.10 -18.33 7.27
N MET A 733 -13.17 -18.91 6.73
CA MET A 733 -13.63 -20.28 7.12
C MET A 733 -12.55 -21.37 6.89
N PHE A 734 -11.60 -21.12 6.00
CA PHE A 734 -10.52 -22.05 5.65
C PHE A 734 -9.20 -21.74 6.34
N GLY A 735 -9.20 -20.79 7.31
CA GLY A 735 -8.02 -20.48 8.13
C GLY A 735 -7.06 -19.48 7.49
N ARG A 736 -7.40 -18.83 6.37
CA ARG A 736 -6.60 -17.73 5.81
C ARG A 736 -6.62 -16.54 6.75
N ARG A 737 -5.47 -16.06 7.16
CA ARG A 737 -5.33 -14.95 8.10
C ARG A 737 -4.94 -13.65 7.42
N ARG A 738 -5.50 -12.56 7.95
CA ARG A 738 -5.05 -11.20 7.65
C ARG A 738 -4.78 -10.45 8.93
N TYR A 739 -3.52 -10.10 9.14
CA TYR A 739 -3.10 -9.30 10.30
C TYR A 739 -3.51 -7.84 10.10
N ILE A 740 -4.05 -7.21 11.16
CA ILE A 740 -4.59 -5.84 11.12
C ILE A 740 -4.13 -5.08 12.37
N PRO A 741 -2.84 -4.75 12.47
CA PRO A 741 -2.31 -4.02 13.62
C PRO A 741 -2.94 -2.63 13.79
N GLU A 742 -3.42 -2.02 12.69
CA GLU A 742 -4.05 -0.71 12.66
C GLU A 742 -5.37 -0.64 13.47
N LEU A 743 -5.96 -1.77 13.88
CA LEU A 743 -7.13 -1.80 14.78
C LEU A 743 -6.85 -1.20 16.16
N LYS A 744 -5.58 -1.14 16.56
CA LYS A 744 -5.11 -0.55 17.83
C LYS A 744 -4.66 0.89 17.67
N SER A 745 -4.69 1.46 16.46
CA SER A 745 -4.23 2.83 16.21
C SER A 745 -5.05 3.87 16.96
N SER A 746 -4.38 4.85 17.54
CA SER A 746 -4.99 6.01 18.17
C SER A 746 -5.69 6.93 17.14
N ASN A 747 -5.26 6.91 15.87
CA ASN A 747 -5.85 7.67 14.78
C ASN A 747 -7.20 7.08 14.35
N PHE A 748 -8.29 7.85 14.54
CA PHE A 748 -9.64 7.43 14.20
C PHE A 748 -9.80 6.98 12.75
N ASN A 749 -9.22 7.69 11.78
CA ASN A 749 -9.37 7.35 10.37
C ASN A 749 -8.66 6.04 10.00
N VAL A 750 -7.46 5.82 10.56
CA VAL A 750 -6.69 4.58 10.39
C VAL A 750 -7.47 3.42 11.02
N ARG A 751 -7.91 3.57 12.27
CA ARG A 751 -8.71 2.56 12.99
C ARG A 751 -10.02 2.23 12.28
N SER A 752 -10.78 3.24 11.83
CA SER A 752 -12.03 3.03 11.09
C SER A 752 -11.81 2.32 9.74
N GLY A 753 -10.68 2.59 9.06
CA GLY A 753 -10.25 1.83 7.89
C GLY A 753 -9.97 0.36 8.22
N ALA A 754 -9.26 0.12 9.32
CA ALA A 754 -8.92 -1.21 9.81
C ALA A 754 -10.17 -2.02 10.23
N GLU A 755 -11.16 -1.39 10.86
CA GLU A 755 -12.45 -2.02 11.20
C GLU A 755 -13.20 -2.51 9.96
N ARG A 756 -13.19 -1.74 8.86
CA ARG A 756 -13.76 -2.18 7.57
C ARG A 756 -13.00 -3.36 6.97
N ILE A 757 -11.68 -3.38 7.10
CA ILE A 757 -10.86 -4.52 6.67
C ILE A 757 -11.23 -5.78 7.48
N ALA A 758 -11.39 -5.67 8.79
CA ALA A 758 -11.77 -6.76 9.67
C ALA A 758 -13.17 -7.33 9.35
N LEU A 759 -14.12 -6.47 8.97
CA LEU A 759 -15.47 -6.88 8.56
C LEU A 759 -15.47 -7.61 7.22
N ASN A 760 -14.73 -7.09 6.24
CA ASN A 760 -14.79 -7.55 4.86
C ASN A 760 -13.96 -8.83 4.62
N THR A 761 -12.78 -8.94 5.25
CA THR A 761 -11.83 -10.02 4.94
C THR A 761 -12.40 -11.44 5.15
N PRO A 762 -13.12 -11.78 6.22
CA PRO A 762 -13.68 -13.11 6.38
C PRO A 762 -14.68 -13.48 5.28
N ILE A 763 -15.47 -12.52 4.80
CA ILE A 763 -16.50 -12.76 3.79
C ILE A 763 -15.84 -12.86 2.40
N GLN A 764 -15.10 -11.85 2.00
CA GLN A 764 -14.47 -11.79 0.70
C GLN A 764 -13.37 -12.85 0.54
N GLY A 765 -12.59 -13.09 1.60
CA GLY A 765 -11.58 -14.15 1.58
C GLY A 765 -12.18 -15.55 1.52
N THR A 766 -13.26 -15.82 2.26
CA THR A 766 -13.96 -17.11 2.16
C THR A 766 -14.55 -17.31 0.77
N ALA A 767 -15.12 -16.27 0.14
CA ALA A 767 -15.58 -16.36 -1.24
C ALA A 767 -14.43 -16.66 -2.21
N ALA A 768 -13.25 -16.05 -2.00
CA ALA A 768 -12.05 -16.34 -2.78
C ALA A 768 -11.57 -17.79 -2.58
N ASP A 769 -11.59 -18.31 -1.36
CA ASP A 769 -11.22 -19.70 -1.07
C ASP A 769 -12.21 -20.69 -1.72
N LEU A 770 -13.51 -20.39 -1.72
CA LEU A 770 -14.53 -21.22 -2.37
C LEU A 770 -14.33 -21.27 -3.90
N ILE A 771 -14.06 -20.13 -4.56
CA ILE A 771 -13.82 -20.13 -6.01
C ILE A 771 -12.51 -20.87 -6.37
N LYS A 772 -11.48 -20.79 -5.56
CA LYS A 772 -10.24 -21.55 -5.72
C LYS A 772 -10.48 -23.07 -5.61
N LEU A 773 -11.25 -23.49 -4.62
CA LEU A 773 -11.68 -24.89 -4.50
C LEU A 773 -12.50 -25.34 -5.70
N ALA A 774 -13.42 -24.47 -6.20
CA ALA A 774 -14.18 -24.75 -7.41
C ALA A 774 -13.26 -24.96 -8.62
N MET A 775 -12.27 -24.08 -8.81
CA MET A 775 -11.28 -24.22 -9.88
C MET A 775 -10.56 -25.56 -9.84
N ILE A 776 -10.07 -25.97 -8.65
CA ILE A 776 -9.36 -27.25 -8.46
C ILE A 776 -10.27 -28.43 -8.79
N ARG A 777 -11.53 -28.43 -8.32
CA ARG A 777 -12.49 -29.51 -8.58
C ARG A 777 -12.92 -29.59 -10.03
N VAL A 778 -13.23 -28.43 -10.64
CA VAL A 778 -13.62 -28.35 -12.06
C VAL A 778 -12.47 -28.82 -12.94
N ASP A 779 -11.26 -28.31 -12.74
CA ASP A 779 -10.09 -28.70 -13.54
C ASP A 779 -9.79 -30.20 -13.42
N ARG A 780 -9.90 -30.78 -12.20
CA ARG A 780 -9.76 -32.23 -11.98
C ARG A 780 -10.82 -33.01 -12.74
N ALA A 781 -12.10 -32.61 -12.60
CA ALA A 781 -13.21 -33.31 -13.25
C ALA A 781 -13.11 -33.23 -14.80
N LEU A 782 -12.68 -32.11 -15.34
CA LEU A 782 -12.41 -31.95 -16.77
C LEU A 782 -11.24 -32.85 -17.21
N THR A 783 -10.12 -32.81 -16.51
CA THR A 783 -8.91 -33.59 -16.87
C THR A 783 -9.18 -35.07 -16.86
N GLU A 784 -9.95 -35.56 -15.88
CA GLU A 784 -10.26 -37.03 -15.72
C GLU A 784 -11.32 -37.51 -16.72
N ASN A 785 -12.34 -36.72 -17.03
CA ASN A 785 -13.50 -37.18 -17.80
C ASN A 785 -13.64 -36.55 -19.19
N PHE A 786 -13.11 -35.35 -19.40
CA PHE A 786 -13.27 -34.53 -20.63
C PHE A 786 -11.98 -33.84 -21.03
N PRO A 787 -10.89 -34.55 -21.36
CA PRO A 787 -9.57 -33.95 -21.60
C PRO A 787 -9.53 -32.94 -22.75
N GLU A 788 -10.54 -32.93 -23.62
CA GLU A 788 -10.73 -31.93 -24.69
C GLU A 788 -11.30 -30.57 -24.19
N ALA A 789 -11.93 -30.55 -23.00
CA ALA A 789 -12.43 -29.34 -22.37
C ALA A 789 -11.34 -28.72 -21.46
N LYS A 790 -11.25 -27.39 -21.43
CA LYS A 790 -10.21 -26.69 -20.69
C LYS A 790 -10.78 -25.52 -19.90
N LEU A 791 -10.40 -25.42 -18.62
CA LEU A 791 -10.64 -24.21 -17.84
C LEU A 791 -9.69 -23.12 -18.35
N LEU A 792 -10.23 -21.96 -18.75
CA LEU A 792 -9.47 -20.89 -19.38
C LEU A 792 -9.28 -19.67 -18.48
N LEU A 793 -10.37 -19.17 -17.89
CA LEU A 793 -10.38 -17.94 -17.11
C LEU A 793 -11.15 -18.08 -15.81
N GLN A 794 -10.70 -17.31 -14.82
CA GLN A 794 -11.46 -16.97 -13.63
C GLN A 794 -11.61 -15.45 -13.57
N VAL A 795 -12.84 -14.95 -13.51
CA VAL A 795 -13.16 -13.52 -13.49
C VAL A 795 -14.19 -13.26 -12.40
N HIS A 796 -13.79 -12.59 -11.31
CA HIS A 796 -14.61 -12.37 -10.12
C HIS A 796 -15.16 -13.69 -9.53
N ASP A 797 -16.44 -13.96 -9.73
CA ASP A 797 -17.15 -15.15 -9.24
C ASP A 797 -17.45 -16.13 -10.38
N GLU A 798 -16.91 -15.90 -11.60
CA GLU A 798 -17.15 -16.66 -12.83
C GLU A 798 -15.97 -17.61 -13.14
N LEU A 799 -16.29 -18.79 -13.71
CA LEU A 799 -15.35 -19.71 -14.34
C LEU A 799 -15.70 -19.89 -15.81
N ILE A 800 -14.69 -19.76 -16.70
CA ILE A 800 -14.89 -19.89 -18.15
C ILE A 800 -14.15 -21.12 -18.65
N VAL A 801 -14.89 -22.04 -19.27
CA VAL A 801 -14.40 -23.31 -19.83
C VAL A 801 -14.61 -23.30 -21.34
N GLU A 802 -13.60 -23.72 -22.11
CA GLU A 802 -13.72 -24.01 -23.54
C GLU A 802 -13.97 -25.53 -23.73
N CYS A 803 -14.97 -25.89 -24.50
CA CYS A 803 -15.25 -27.30 -24.79
C CYS A 803 -15.84 -27.49 -26.20
N PRO A 804 -15.76 -28.72 -26.78
CA PRO A 804 -16.49 -29.05 -28.00
C PRO A 804 -17.99 -28.80 -27.86
N GLU A 805 -18.62 -28.23 -28.91
CA GLU A 805 -20.05 -27.87 -28.88
C GLU A 805 -20.95 -29.07 -28.57
N ALA A 806 -20.56 -30.24 -29.00
CA ALA A 806 -21.35 -31.48 -28.82
C ALA A 806 -21.54 -31.89 -27.35
N ILE A 807 -20.66 -31.45 -26.45
CA ILE A 807 -20.71 -31.79 -25.00
C ILE A 807 -20.98 -30.58 -24.14
N ALA A 808 -21.38 -29.42 -24.69
CA ALA A 808 -21.54 -28.16 -23.98
C ALA A 808 -22.53 -28.24 -22.81
N GLU A 809 -23.68 -28.90 -22.99
CA GLU A 809 -24.68 -29.07 -21.93
C GLU A 809 -24.14 -29.91 -20.78
N GLU A 810 -23.38 -30.99 -21.10
CA GLU A 810 -22.78 -31.85 -20.11
C GLU A 810 -21.71 -31.15 -19.29
N ILE A 811 -20.85 -30.35 -19.96
CA ILE A 811 -19.83 -29.52 -19.31
C ILE A 811 -20.48 -28.43 -18.46
N ALA A 812 -21.51 -27.73 -18.92
CA ALA A 812 -22.23 -26.73 -18.15
C ALA A 812 -22.83 -27.34 -16.87
N ALA A 813 -23.45 -28.49 -16.95
CA ALA A 813 -23.98 -29.20 -15.79
C ALA A 813 -22.88 -29.69 -14.84
N LEU A 814 -21.74 -30.17 -15.37
CA LEU A 814 -20.56 -30.56 -14.59
C LEU A 814 -20.01 -29.38 -13.78
N VAL A 815 -19.74 -28.25 -14.47
CA VAL A 815 -19.13 -27.08 -13.83
C VAL A 815 -20.03 -26.54 -12.72
N SER A 816 -21.34 -26.35 -12.98
CA SER A 816 -22.30 -25.93 -11.94
C SER A 816 -22.28 -26.88 -10.74
N ARG A 817 -22.36 -28.17 -10.95
CA ARG A 817 -22.37 -29.17 -9.88
C ARG A 817 -21.09 -29.14 -9.05
N GLU A 818 -19.91 -29.04 -9.69
CA GLU A 818 -18.63 -28.98 -8.97
C GLU A 818 -18.46 -27.68 -8.20
N MET A 819 -18.94 -26.55 -8.74
CA MET A 819 -18.96 -25.26 -8.04
C MET A 819 -19.91 -25.30 -6.82
N GLU A 820 -21.10 -25.87 -6.94
CA GLU A 820 -22.08 -25.93 -5.85
C GLU A 820 -21.66 -26.87 -4.70
N ALA A 821 -20.88 -27.88 -5.00
CA ALA A 821 -20.46 -28.91 -4.06
C ALA A 821 -19.13 -28.65 -3.35
N VAL A 822 -18.53 -27.45 -3.45
CA VAL A 822 -17.20 -27.14 -2.89
C VAL A 822 -17.16 -27.11 -1.37
N ALA A 823 -18.28 -26.74 -0.71
CA ALA A 823 -18.38 -26.68 0.74
C ALA A 823 -19.83 -26.82 1.21
N GLU A 824 -20.00 -27.35 2.42
CA GLU A 824 -21.30 -27.41 3.10
C GLU A 824 -21.54 -26.14 3.92
N LEU A 825 -22.41 -25.25 3.41
CA LEU A 825 -22.86 -24.05 4.11
C LEU A 825 -24.28 -24.27 4.67
N THR A 826 -24.70 -23.42 5.60
CA THR A 826 -26.10 -23.38 6.09
C THR A 826 -27.10 -22.92 5.05
N VAL A 827 -26.61 -22.40 3.94
CA VAL A 827 -27.34 -21.95 2.74
C VAL A 827 -26.78 -22.64 1.51
N PRO A 828 -27.59 -23.00 0.50
CA PRO A 828 -27.06 -23.61 -0.71
C PRO A 828 -26.14 -22.65 -1.46
N LEU A 829 -25.03 -23.15 -1.98
CA LEU A 829 -24.29 -22.48 -3.06
C LEU A 829 -25.02 -22.77 -4.37
N THR A 830 -25.18 -21.75 -5.21
CA THR A 830 -25.80 -21.92 -6.54
C THR A 830 -24.91 -21.29 -7.59
N ALA A 831 -24.66 -22.04 -8.66
CA ALA A 831 -23.89 -21.61 -9.82
C ALA A 831 -24.71 -21.84 -11.09
N GLU A 832 -24.95 -20.76 -11.84
CA GLU A 832 -25.66 -20.82 -13.12
C GLU A 832 -24.64 -20.89 -14.25
N ALA A 833 -24.73 -21.91 -15.12
CA ALA A 833 -23.89 -22.07 -16.28
C ALA A 833 -24.68 -21.88 -17.57
N LYS A 834 -24.09 -21.14 -18.51
CA LYS A 834 -24.59 -20.99 -19.89
C LYS A 834 -23.43 -21.21 -20.86
N PHE A 835 -23.74 -21.36 -22.15
CA PHE A 835 -22.69 -21.49 -23.17
C PHE A 835 -23.06 -20.74 -24.45
N GLY A 836 -22.01 -20.33 -25.19
CA GLY A 836 -22.18 -19.56 -26.42
C GLY A 836 -20.92 -19.56 -27.28
N LYS A 837 -21.02 -18.89 -28.45
CA LYS A 837 -19.91 -18.76 -29.40
C LYS A 837 -18.99 -17.60 -29.10
N SER A 838 -19.26 -16.85 -28.06
CA SER A 838 -18.41 -15.79 -27.51
C SER A 838 -18.60 -15.68 -26.00
N TRP A 839 -17.69 -15.04 -25.31
CA TRP A 839 -17.85 -14.79 -23.89
C TRP A 839 -19.11 -13.96 -23.57
N TYR A 840 -19.50 -13.07 -24.49
CA TYR A 840 -20.74 -12.30 -24.35
C TYR A 840 -22.00 -13.19 -24.40
N GLU A 841 -22.04 -14.16 -25.32
CA GLU A 841 -23.19 -15.06 -25.47
C GLU A 841 -23.29 -16.11 -24.35
N ALA A 842 -22.15 -16.50 -23.79
CA ALA A 842 -22.08 -17.46 -22.70
C ALA A 842 -22.55 -16.89 -21.35
N LYS A 843 -22.69 -15.57 -21.21
CA LYS A 843 -23.14 -14.88 -20.01
C LYS A 843 -24.67 -14.62 -19.97
#